data_4e4d8abe72f8d8c12e73553cb1883596
#
_entry.id   4e4d8abe72f8d8c12e73553cb1883596
#
_cell.length_a   1.000
_cell.length_b   1.000
_cell.length_c   1.000
_cell.angle_alpha   90.00
_cell.angle_beta   90.00
_cell.angle_gamma   90.00
#
_symmetry.space_group_name_H-M   'P 1'
#
loop_
_entity.id
_entity.type
_entity.pdbx_description
1 polymer ?
#
loop_
_entity_poly.entity_id
_entity_poly.type
_entity_poly.pdbx_seq_one_letter_code
_entity_poly.pdbx_strand_id
1 'polypeptide(L)'
;ETDIKDTNIPSDVKADKVAGKYTKPIKVTLSNEDNLAIYYTIDGSTPSKTSSKYTTPISIGETTVLKAVTYQGDSAGNVMTFKYQYPTVPSEVTASIPETKFTSSKTVELISDIDANIYYTTDGSVPSLTSSRYDQPLTISKSMTVKAIAERDGKTSAVTTLDYIIAPVAVQADKPAGTYDGSVVVEFRVPNNDQVEIYYTTDGSVPTVASNHYTQPLRVSENTTFTVGATYKNSNDIGVVTNHTYIINPITEAKAPVITPGSGTYGQRQLVSMSSDTQDSKIYYTVDGSIPSRDSMEFKEPFYVKQDTVVKAITVTKNGISEITVNEIKVNQEASNFLKTDGKVIRNNYGAGEKIQLKGTNVGGWLVMEEWQCPTSAPDQKTMLETFTKRFGEAKAWELINTYQDNWFTEADFITLKEEGVNCLRLPITYFEMANLDGTLKETAFDRLDWFIEEAAKHGIYTLIDMHGAFGSQNGKDHSGDITYPDQGDFFGKEENIQKTIKLWEAIAARYNGNEWVAGYDLLNEPGGALGTEQFEVYDRIYKAVRAIDQDHIIQIQAIWEPTHLPAPTLYGWENVVYQYHFYGWDDINNLEYQKAFINSKIKYVNEDTNYNVPVFVGEFTFFTNMDSWEYGLSVFDEQGWSYTSWTYKVAGANSSWGMYTMPKNDSTNVNINTDDFETVKAKWSNFDFTRNTSIADVLSKHFKIVSSDLIAPVIEGNDAAVMVGVKATVSEILDLFIKDDQDGVIDIAKADITTDFDCSKAGVYTVTVEASDKAGNISEAAFTITVKEETVIDPDVVEKPDSSKSEVSVNKPVKTGDNENIIGDLMILGLSMIAGVILLKRRKEI
;
A
#
# COMPACT_ATOMS: atom_id res chain seq x y z
N GLU A 1 71.60 -37.35 4.80
CA GLU A 1 70.88 -38.27 5.69
C GLU A 1 69.43 -38.31 5.20
N THR A 2 69.11 -39.38 4.54
CA THR A 2 67.79 -39.72 4.04
C THR A 2 67.03 -40.33 5.23
N ASP A 3 66.01 -39.61 5.69
CA ASP A 3 65.03 -40.17 6.61
C ASP A 3 64.34 -41.37 5.99
N ILE A 4 64.72 -42.56 6.49
CA ILE A 4 63.98 -43.78 6.23
C ILE A 4 62.69 -43.71 7.03
N LYS A 5 61.58 -43.34 6.36
CA LYS A 5 60.23 -43.57 6.89
C LYS A 5 60.12 -45.06 7.21
N ASP A 6 59.87 -45.38 8.48
CA ASP A 6 59.51 -46.73 8.94
C ASP A 6 58.21 -47.15 8.22
N THR A 7 58.35 -47.95 7.16
CA THR A 7 57.29 -48.28 6.20
C THR A 7 56.38 -49.44 6.66
N ASN A 8 56.34 -49.73 7.95
CA ASN A 8 55.62 -50.90 8.45
C ASN A 8 54.40 -50.61 9.38
N ILE A 9 54.10 -49.42 9.67
CA ILE A 9 52.91 -49.04 10.47
C ILE A 9 51.83 -48.58 9.56
N PRO A 10 50.65 -49.26 9.45
CA PRO A 10 49.50 -48.75 8.66
C PRO A 10 49.03 -47.36 9.10
N SER A 11 48.63 -46.52 8.14
CA SER A 11 48.20 -45.19 8.43
C SER A 11 46.96 -45.07 9.39
N ASP A 12 46.93 -44.03 10.17
CA ASP A 12 45.91 -43.83 11.17
C ASP A 12 44.51 -43.61 10.52
N VAL A 13 43.50 -44.12 11.23
CA VAL A 13 42.12 -43.87 10.81
C VAL A 13 41.72 -42.44 11.10
N LYS A 14 41.11 -41.76 10.13
CA LYS A 14 40.49 -40.45 10.25
C LYS A 14 38.97 -40.60 10.23
N ALA A 15 38.28 -39.80 11.03
CA ALA A 15 36.82 -39.67 11.00
C ALA A 15 36.42 -38.29 10.41
N ASP A 16 35.41 -38.26 9.53
CA ASP A 16 34.87 -37.02 8.94
C ASP A 16 34.17 -36.15 9.97
N LYS A 17 33.69 -36.75 11.08
CA LYS A 17 33.07 -36.03 12.19
C LYS A 17 34.07 -35.88 13.34
N VAL A 18 34.26 -34.65 13.78
CA VAL A 18 35.13 -34.35 14.92
C VAL A 18 34.55 -34.95 16.19
N ALA A 19 35.43 -35.57 17.04
CA ALA A 19 35.03 -36.04 18.37
C ALA A 19 34.48 -34.84 19.20
N GLY A 20 33.34 -35.03 19.86
CA GLY A 20 32.69 -33.92 20.57
C GLY A 20 31.26 -34.21 20.99
N LYS A 21 30.54 -33.14 21.36
CA LYS A 21 29.12 -33.20 21.72
C LYS A 21 28.25 -32.98 20.47
N TYR A 22 27.23 -33.82 20.33
CA TYR A 22 26.24 -33.75 19.27
C TYR A 22 24.82 -33.81 19.86
N THR A 23 23.93 -33.06 19.27
CA THR A 23 22.54 -32.98 19.72
C THR A 23 21.57 -33.77 18.82
N LYS A 24 22.01 -34.15 17.62
CA LYS A 24 21.26 -34.97 16.66
C LYS A 24 22.11 -36.15 16.18
N PRO A 25 21.50 -37.31 15.87
CA PRO A 25 22.22 -38.45 15.30
C PRO A 25 23.08 -38.05 14.10
N ILE A 26 24.32 -38.57 14.08
CA ILE A 26 25.28 -38.33 13.00
C ILE A 26 25.64 -39.63 12.30
N LYS A 27 26.13 -39.50 11.09
CA LYS A 27 26.82 -40.58 10.37
C LYS A 27 28.30 -40.27 10.29
N VAL A 28 29.13 -41.19 10.78
CA VAL A 28 30.59 -41.04 10.80
C VAL A 28 31.19 -41.89 9.68
N THR A 29 31.94 -41.21 8.81
CA THR A 29 32.72 -41.85 7.74
C THR A 29 34.15 -42.02 8.19
N LEU A 30 34.69 -43.22 8.11
CA LEU A 30 36.09 -43.51 8.41
C LEU A 30 36.91 -43.64 7.13
N SER A 31 38.12 -43.13 7.16
CA SER A 31 39.06 -43.21 6.05
C SER A 31 40.50 -43.37 6.56
N ASN A 32 41.39 -43.81 5.73
CA ASN A 32 42.84 -43.84 5.96
C ASN A 32 43.58 -43.55 4.66
N GLU A 33 44.81 -43.07 4.76
CA GLU A 33 45.61 -42.62 3.60
C GLU A 33 46.04 -43.78 2.70
N ASP A 34 46.22 -44.97 3.27
CA ASP A 34 46.70 -46.13 2.53
C ASP A 34 45.56 -46.96 1.93
N ASN A 35 44.33 -46.57 2.12
CA ASN A 35 43.13 -47.28 1.65
C ASN A 35 43.01 -48.70 2.15
N LEU A 36 43.54 -48.95 3.36
CA LEU A 36 43.54 -50.27 4.01
C LEU A 36 42.19 -50.58 4.66
N ALA A 37 41.96 -51.85 4.97
CA ALA A 37 40.77 -52.27 5.69
C ALA A 37 40.75 -51.67 7.10
N ILE A 38 39.65 -51.00 7.46
CA ILE A 38 39.40 -50.44 8.79
C ILE A 38 38.51 -51.41 9.57
N TYR A 39 38.90 -51.69 10.81
CA TYR A 39 38.08 -52.44 11.79
C TYR A 39 37.76 -51.53 12.94
N TYR A 40 36.53 -51.59 13.48
CA TYR A 40 36.10 -50.69 14.50
C TYR A 40 35.21 -51.34 15.58
N THR A 41 35.11 -50.66 16.69
CA THR A 41 34.17 -50.91 17.79
C THR A 41 33.46 -49.63 18.17
N ILE A 42 32.22 -49.73 18.70
CA ILE A 42 31.46 -48.56 19.16
C ILE A 42 31.21 -48.57 20.68
N ASP A 43 31.69 -49.56 21.38
CA ASP A 43 31.60 -49.76 22.82
C ASP A 43 32.87 -49.30 23.58
N GLY A 44 33.86 -48.80 22.86
CA GLY A 44 35.15 -48.37 23.40
C GLY A 44 36.14 -49.49 23.62
N SER A 45 35.83 -50.77 23.31
CA SER A 45 36.76 -51.87 23.30
C SER A 45 37.86 -51.70 22.22
N THR A 46 39.01 -52.31 22.36
CA THR A 46 40.09 -52.21 21.37
C THR A 46 39.76 -53.08 20.16
N PRO A 47 39.63 -52.44 18.95
CA PRO A 47 39.26 -53.17 17.75
C PRO A 47 40.42 -54.11 17.29
N SER A 48 40.03 -55.22 16.73
CA SER A 48 40.92 -56.22 16.17
C SER A 48 40.38 -56.70 14.81
N LYS A 49 41.08 -57.61 14.13
CA LYS A 49 40.64 -58.25 12.87
C LYS A 49 39.29 -58.98 12.99
N THR A 50 38.87 -59.32 14.22
CA THR A 50 37.60 -59.99 14.49
C THR A 50 36.46 -58.96 14.79
N SER A 51 36.82 -57.72 14.92
CA SER A 51 35.81 -56.60 15.11
C SER A 51 35.13 -56.32 13.81
N SER A 52 34.10 -55.44 13.88
CA SER A 52 33.35 -55.05 12.70
C SER A 52 34.22 -54.34 11.67
N LYS A 53 34.21 -54.87 10.43
CA LYS A 53 34.90 -54.23 9.32
C LYS A 53 34.10 -53.05 8.80
N TYR A 54 34.75 -51.92 8.65
CA TYR A 54 34.09 -50.70 8.12
C TYR A 54 33.81 -50.83 6.61
N THR A 55 32.54 -50.72 6.24
CA THR A 55 32.05 -50.77 4.84
C THR A 55 31.09 -49.66 4.50
N THR A 56 30.41 -49.08 5.48
CA THR A 56 29.44 -47.99 5.31
C THR A 56 29.51 -47.01 6.49
N PRO A 57 29.10 -45.75 6.34
CA PRO A 57 29.10 -44.80 7.44
C PRO A 57 28.35 -45.28 8.68
N ILE A 58 28.99 -45.14 9.84
CA ILE A 58 28.51 -45.61 11.15
C ILE A 58 27.50 -44.60 11.69
N SER A 59 26.26 -45.03 11.96
CA SER A 59 25.25 -44.21 12.59
C SER A 59 25.46 -44.13 14.10
N ILE A 60 25.63 -42.95 14.64
CA ILE A 60 25.81 -42.67 16.07
C ILE A 60 24.69 -41.73 16.54
N GLY A 61 23.88 -42.25 17.46
CA GLY A 61 22.74 -41.49 18.02
C GLY A 61 22.73 -41.43 19.55
N GLU A 62 23.73 -42.01 20.20
CA GLU A 62 23.91 -42.01 21.64
C GLU A 62 25.40 -41.82 21.98
N THR A 63 25.69 -41.58 23.27
CA THR A 63 27.07 -41.40 23.73
C THR A 63 27.87 -42.65 23.41
N THR A 64 28.85 -42.53 22.55
CA THR A 64 29.59 -43.60 21.92
C THR A 64 31.08 -43.32 21.93
N VAL A 65 31.85 -44.32 22.27
CA VAL A 65 33.32 -44.33 22.10
C VAL A 65 33.66 -45.23 20.92
N LEU A 66 33.83 -44.63 19.76
CA LEU A 66 34.24 -45.31 18.54
C LEU A 66 35.75 -45.44 18.56
N LYS A 67 36.23 -46.66 18.45
CA LYS A 67 37.66 -46.95 18.22
C LYS A 67 37.82 -47.63 16.87
N ALA A 68 38.88 -47.31 16.17
CA ALA A 68 39.13 -47.85 14.85
C ALA A 68 40.62 -48.05 14.61
N VAL A 69 40.96 -49.08 13.84
CA VAL A 69 42.33 -49.46 13.51
C VAL A 69 42.44 -49.99 12.06
N THR A 70 43.49 -49.68 11.40
CA THR A 70 43.84 -50.24 10.07
C THR A 70 44.69 -51.48 10.20
N TYR A 71 44.58 -52.41 9.24
CA TYR A 71 45.47 -53.62 9.14
C TYR A 71 46.03 -53.71 7.74
N GLN A 72 47.35 -53.95 7.68
CA GLN A 72 48.08 -54.39 6.49
C GLN A 72 48.68 -55.74 6.75
N GLY A 73 48.14 -56.82 6.16
CA GLY A 73 48.49 -58.19 6.56
C GLY A 73 48.18 -58.36 8.04
N ASP A 74 49.20 -58.81 8.84
CA ASP A 74 49.05 -58.95 10.29
C ASP A 74 49.51 -57.76 11.12
N SER A 75 50.05 -56.73 10.48
CA SER A 75 50.47 -55.50 11.15
C SER A 75 49.26 -54.61 11.40
N ALA A 76 49.11 -54.20 12.63
CA ALA A 76 48.05 -53.19 13.02
C ALA A 76 48.62 -51.79 13.03
N GLY A 77 47.82 -50.84 12.56
CA GLY A 77 48.04 -49.40 12.78
C GLY A 77 47.72 -48.96 14.21
N ASN A 78 47.83 -47.68 14.44
CA ASN A 78 47.42 -47.15 15.73
C ASN A 78 45.89 -47.22 15.92
N VAL A 79 45.46 -47.51 17.15
CA VAL A 79 44.05 -47.48 17.50
C VAL A 79 43.61 -46.05 17.72
N MET A 80 42.85 -45.51 16.77
CA MET A 80 42.27 -44.17 16.89
C MET A 80 41.00 -44.21 17.74
N THR A 81 40.81 -43.22 18.57
CA THR A 81 39.64 -43.10 19.47
C THR A 81 38.87 -41.81 19.22
N PHE A 82 37.59 -41.94 18.92
CA PHE A 82 36.68 -40.84 18.69
C PHE A 82 35.55 -40.92 19.72
N LYS A 83 35.40 -39.89 20.53
CA LYS A 83 34.37 -39.82 21.58
C LYS A 83 33.25 -38.92 21.15
N TYR A 84 32.05 -39.47 20.95
CA TYR A 84 30.84 -38.75 20.62
C TYR A 84 29.91 -38.75 21.84
N GLN A 85 29.55 -37.56 22.33
CA GLN A 85 28.75 -37.41 23.53
C GLN A 85 27.37 -36.87 23.16
N TYR A 86 26.34 -37.53 23.66
CA TYR A 86 24.96 -37.07 23.52
C TYR A 86 24.39 -36.78 24.91
N PRO A 87 24.08 -35.50 25.18
CA PRO A 87 23.44 -35.16 26.45
C PRO A 87 22.09 -35.89 26.56
N THR A 88 21.82 -36.48 27.70
CA THR A 88 20.56 -37.14 28.01
C THR A 88 19.65 -36.29 28.90
N VAL A 89 20.17 -35.20 29.43
CA VAL A 89 19.45 -34.23 30.23
C VAL A 89 19.47 -32.89 29.47
N PRO A 90 18.34 -32.27 29.13
CA PRO A 90 18.35 -30.95 28.50
C PRO A 90 19.00 -29.93 29.39
N SER A 91 19.74 -28.99 28.84
CA SER A 91 20.12 -27.75 29.53
C SER A 91 18.90 -26.83 29.71
N GLU A 92 19.08 -25.75 30.43
CA GLU A 92 18.02 -24.74 30.57
C GLU A 92 17.59 -24.26 29.17
N VAL A 93 16.29 -24.00 29.02
CA VAL A 93 15.73 -23.43 27.79
C VAL A 93 16.30 -22.05 27.56
N THR A 94 16.70 -21.76 26.35
CA THR A 94 17.11 -20.42 25.93
C THR A 94 16.05 -19.79 25.05
N ALA A 95 16.09 -18.48 24.89
CA ALA A 95 15.19 -17.74 24.01
C ALA A 95 15.95 -17.06 22.88
N SER A 96 15.35 -16.99 21.68
CA SER A 96 15.90 -16.24 20.55
C SER A 96 16.08 -14.75 20.88
N ILE A 97 15.24 -14.25 21.78
CA ILE A 97 15.34 -12.91 22.36
C ILE A 97 15.35 -13.09 23.88
N PRO A 98 16.46 -12.79 24.55
CA PRO A 98 16.54 -12.87 26.02
C PRO A 98 15.65 -11.79 26.66
N GLU A 99 15.47 -11.90 27.96
CA GLU A 99 14.75 -10.94 28.80
C GLU A 99 15.08 -9.51 28.44
N THR A 100 14.05 -8.67 28.14
CA THR A 100 14.32 -7.30 27.83
C THR A 100 13.03 -6.46 27.78
N LYS A 101 13.22 -5.15 27.70
CA LYS A 101 12.18 -4.15 27.55
C LYS A 101 11.98 -3.82 26.07
N PHE A 102 10.77 -3.95 25.60
CA PHE A 102 10.40 -3.67 24.19
C PHE A 102 9.42 -2.51 24.09
N THR A 103 9.42 -1.90 22.94
CA THR A 103 8.48 -0.83 22.60
C THR A 103 7.34 -1.30 21.69
N SER A 104 7.36 -2.56 21.28
CA SER A 104 6.31 -3.18 20.45
C SER A 104 6.31 -4.69 20.64
N SER A 105 5.28 -5.39 20.19
CA SER A 105 5.21 -6.86 20.22
C SER A 105 6.41 -7.51 19.54
N LYS A 106 6.83 -8.65 20.09
CA LYS A 106 7.94 -9.47 19.56
C LYS A 106 7.55 -10.93 19.46
N THR A 107 8.12 -11.60 18.50
CA THR A 107 8.04 -13.05 18.38
C THR A 107 9.29 -13.67 18.94
N VAL A 108 9.14 -14.59 19.89
CA VAL A 108 10.24 -15.23 20.62
C VAL A 108 10.18 -16.73 20.40
N GLU A 109 11.31 -17.31 20.05
CA GLU A 109 11.50 -18.75 19.95
C GLU A 109 12.15 -19.27 21.24
N LEU A 110 11.60 -20.36 21.77
CA LEU A 110 12.22 -21.12 22.86
C LEU A 110 13.06 -22.23 22.26
N ILE A 111 14.29 -22.38 22.77
CA ILE A 111 15.30 -23.25 22.18
C ILE A 111 15.87 -24.18 23.24
N SER A 112 15.92 -25.46 22.94
CA SER A 112 16.64 -26.46 23.71
C SER A 112 17.96 -26.82 23.01
N ASP A 113 18.98 -27.09 23.75
CA ASP A 113 20.31 -27.55 23.26
C ASP A 113 20.30 -28.97 22.69
N ILE A 114 19.27 -29.75 23.00
CA ILE A 114 19.06 -31.09 22.46
C ILE A 114 17.63 -31.23 21.94
N ASP A 115 17.35 -32.27 21.19
CA ASP A 115 16.00 -32.60 20.74
C ASP A 115 15.14 -33.01 21.94
N ALA A 116 14.39 -32.06 22.48
CA ALA A 116 13.57 -32.18 23.69
C ALA A 116 12.24 -31.48 23.52
N ASN A 117 11.20 -31.94 24.22
CA ASN A 117 9.96 -31.20 24.30
C ASN A 117 10.12 -30.01 25.24
N ILE A 118 9.66 -28.85 24.84
CA ILE A 118 9.63 -27.67 25.73
C ILE A 118 8.21 -27.47 26.21
N TYR A 119 8.06 -27.27 27.53
CA TYR A 119 6.81 -26.90 28.17
C TYR A 119 6.95 -25.53 28.82
N TYR A 120 5.92 -24.71 28.70
CA TYR A 120 5.99 -23.32 29.17
C TYR A 120 4.72 -22.83 29.80
N THR A 121 4.82 -21.72 30.55
CA THR A 121 3.74 -20.89 31.08
C THR A 121 4.00 -19.44 30.71
N THR A 122 2.93 -18.61 30.66
CA THR A 122 3.02 -17.19 30.35
C THR A 122 2.51 -16.29 31.48
N ASP A 123 2.12 -16.88 32.58
CA ASP A 123 1.59 -16.25 33.80
C ASP A 123 2.59 -16.23 34.95
N GLY A 124 3.83 -16.66 34.70
CA GLY A 124 4.89 -16.77 35.70
C GLY A 124 4.78 -17.97 36.63
N SER A 125 3.77 -18.84 36.47
CA SER A 125 3.70 -20.11 37.21
C SER A 125 4.84 -21.06 36.81
N VAL A 126 5.22 -22.00 37.67
CA VAL A 126 6.26 -22.99 37.34
C VAL A 126 5.70 -24.00 36.35
N PRO A 127 6.33 -24.17 35.16
CA PRO A 127 5.85 -25.14 34.17
C PRO A 127 6.07 -26.60 34.65
N SER A 128 5.16 -27.46 34.24
CA SER A 128 5.21 -28.91 34.44
C SER A 128 4.98 -29.63 33.09
N LEU A 129 5.04 -30.93 33.06
CA LEU A 129 4.76 -31.73 31.86
C LEU A 129 3.29 -31.69 31.41
N THR A 130 2.42 -31.07 32.19
CA THR A 130 1.00 -30.78 31.85
C THR A 130 0.78 -29.35 31.38
N SER A 131 1.80 -28.49 31.40
CA SER A 131 1.73 -27.12 30.90
C SER A 131 1.69 -27.11 29.37
N SER A 132 1.47 -25.95 28.77
CA SER A 132 1.45 -25.80 27.31
C SER A 132 2.74 -26.27 26.69
N ARG A 133 2.64 -27.13 25.68
CA ARG A 133 3.80 -27.59 24.91
C ARG A 133 4.14 -26.52 23.88
N TYR A 134 5.42 -26.27 23.69
CA TYR A 134 5.89 -25.32 22.72
C TYR A 134 5.97 -25.97 21.32
N ASP A 135 5.09 -25.54 20.41
CA ASP A 135 5.02 -26.05 19.05
C ASP A 135 5.27 -24.95 18.00
N GLN A 136 5.19 -23.69 18.39
CA GLN A 136 5.42 -22.53 17.51
C GLN A 136 5.92 -21.33 18.32
N PRO A 137 6.57 -20.33 17.67
CA PRO A 137 7.06 -19.14 18.33
C PRO A 137 5.99 -18.38 19.12
N LEU A 138 6.38 -17.87 20.28
CA LEU A 138 5.49 -17.13 21.18
C LEU A 138 5.42 -15.65 20.75
N THR A 139 4.22 -15.12 20.59
CA THR A 139 4.02 -13.69 20.39
C THR A 139 3.89 -12.99 21.74
N ILE A 140 4.88 -12.17 22.09
CA ILE A 140 4.87 -11.32 23.28
C ILE A 140 4.23 -10.00 22.89
N SER A 141 2.95 -9.84 23.15
CA SER A 141 2.17 -8.63 22.83
C SER A 141 1.81 -7.77 24.06
N LYS A 142 2.12 -8.26 25.25
CA LYS A 142 1.97 -7.54 26.53
C LYS A 142 3.06 -7.97 27.48
N SER A 143 3.33 -7.20 28.54
CA SER A 143 4.27 -7.58 29.59
C SER A 143 3.85 -8.91 30.21
N MET A 144 4.80 -9.84 30.33
CA MET A 144 4.55 -11.17 30.89
C MET A 144 5.84 -11.84 31.32
N THR A 145 5.73 -12.75 32.26
CA THR A 145 6.80 -13.67 32.65
C THR A 145 6.57 -15.03 31.98
N VAL A 146 7.45 -15.41 31.08
CA VAL A 146 7.48 -16.74 30.48
C VAL A 146 8.40 -17.61 31.28
N LYS A 147 7.92 -18.76 31.78
CA LYS A 147 8.77 -19.78 32.34
C LYS A 147 8.74 -21.03 31.48
N ALA A 148 9.88 -21.67 31.31
CA ALA A 148 10.00 -22.85 30.45
C ALA A 148 10.92 -23.93 31.03
N ILE A 149 10.61 -25.17 30.71
CA ILE A 149 11.46 -26.34 30.95
C ILE A 149 11.55 -27.14 29.65
N ALA A 150 12.70 -27.77 29.42
CA ALA A 150 12.85 -28.78 28.39
C ALA A 150 12.77 -30.16 29.02
N GLU A 151 12.13 -31.13 28.33
CA GLU A 151 12.01 -32.51 28.79
C GLU A 151 12.44 -33.48 27.70
N ARG A 152 13.23 -34.48 28.09
CA ARG A 152 13.60 -35.61 27.24
C ARG A 152 13.71 -36.88 28.09
N ASP A 153 13.05 -37.92 27.66
CA ASP A 153 13.10 -39.28 28.28
C ASP A 153 12.81 -39.24 29.80
N GLY A 154 11.85 -38.43 30.22
CA GLY A 154 11.45 -38.25 31.62
C GLY A 154 12.37 -37.37 32.47
N LYS A 155 13.40 -36.76 31.87
CA LYS A 155 14.32 -35.85 32.57
C LYS A 155 14.06 -34.41 32.12
N THR A 156 13.94 -33.51 33.08
CA THR A 156 13.68 -32.10 32.85
C THR A 156 14.91 -31.24 33.08
N SER A 157 14.98 -30.12 32.35
CA SER A 157 15.93 -29.05 32.64
C SER A 157 15.57 -28.32 33.96
N ALA A 158 16.42 -27.44 34.41
CA ALA A 158 16.04 -26.39 35.35
C ALA A 158 15.00 -25.45 34.65
N VAL A 159 14.28 -24.69 35.49
CA VAL A 159 13.28 -23.72 34.99
C VAL A 159 13.98 -22.46 34.52
N THR A 160 13.85 -22.15 33.28
CA THR A 160 14.21 -20.81 32.76
C THR A 160 13.08 -19.85 33.02
N THR A 161 13.41 -18.63 33.46
CA THR A 161 12.47 -17.52 33.67
C THR A 161 12.88 -16.39 32.72
N LEU A 162 11.93 -15.89 31.94
CA LEU A 162 12.13 -14.80 30.97
C LEU A 162 11.08 -13.70 31.23
N ASP A 163 11.53 -12.56 31.69
CA ASP A 163 10.67 -11.42 31.97
C ASP A 163 10.67 -10.47 30.80
N TYR A 164 9.53 -10.37 30.13
CA TYR A 164 9.32 -9.45 29.02
C TYR A 164 8.46 -8.28 29.46
N ILE A 165 8.96 -7.08 29.28
CA ILE A 165 8.25 -5.83 29.56
C ILE A 165 8.01 -5.13 28.22
N ILE A 166 6.73 -4.92 27.91
CA ILE A 166 6.34 -4.12 26.75
C ILE A 166 5.83 -2.78 27.26
N ALA A 167 6.63 -1.75 27.06
CA ALA A 167 6.30 -0.38 27.43
C ALA A 167 6.70 0.58 26.31
N PRO A 168 5.87 1.58 26.00
CA PRO A 168 6.14 2.50 24.90
C PRO A 168 7.44 3.28 25.10
N VAL A 169 8.00 3.78 24.00
CA VAL A 169 9.07 4.78 24.04
C VAL A 169 8.58 6.10 24.64
N ALA A 170 9.49 7.03 24.88
CA ALA A 170 9.17 8.34 25.42
C ALA A 170 8.08 9.04 24.60
N VAL A 171 7.14 9.68 25.31
CA VAL A 171 6.16 10.57 24.71
C VAL A 171 6.87 11.81 24.18
N GLN A 172 6.50 12.23 23.00
CA GLN A 172 6.97 13.48 22.39
C GLN A 172 5.85 14.50 22.40
N ALA A 173 6.23 15.75 22.58
CA ALA A 173 5.35 16.88 22.37
C ALA A 173 5.63 17.46 20.98
N ASP A 174 4.57 17.85 20.26
CA ASP A 174 4.67 18.54 18.95
C ASP A 174 5.33 19.92 19.10
N LYS A 175 5.16 20.56 20.26
CA LYS A 175 5.78 21.83 20.60
C LYS A 175 6.93 21.64 21.58
N PRO A 176 8.11 22.22 21.29
CA PRO A 176 9.24 22.14 22.22
C PRO A 176 8.91 22.84 23.54
N ALA A 177 9.51 22.36 24.66
CA ALA A 177 9.48 23.08 25.91
C ALA A 177 10.11 24.47 25.73
N GLY A 178 9.51 25.50 26.31
CA GLY A 178 9.99 26.87 26.11
C GLY A 178 9.01 27.95 26.54
N THR A 179 9.28 29.19 26.13
CA THR A 179 8.46 30.37 26.44
C THR A 179 7.56 30.70 25.24
N TYR A 180 6.28 30.89 25.50
CA TYR A 180 5.24 31.22 24.52
C TYR A 180 4.45 32.44 24.96
N ASP A 181 3.97 33.22 24.03
CA ASP A 181 3.16 34.39 24.32
C ASP A 181 1.68 33.98 24.31
N GLY A 182 0.95 34.26 25.40
CA GLY A 182 -0.48 34.07 25.66
C GLY A 182 -0.93 32.65 25.86
N SER A 183 -0.69 31.75 24.96
CA SER A 183 -0.96 30.32 25.18
C SER A 183 -0.26 29.50 24.11
N VAL A 184 -0.04 28.25 24.38
CA VAL A 184 0.42 27.26 23.43
C VAL A 184 -0.48 26.04 23.52
N VAL A 185 -0.70 25.42 22.40
CA VAL A 185 -1.39 24.13 22.37
C VAL A 185 -0.37 23.05 22.13
N VAL A 186 -0.43 22.03 22.96
CA VAL A 186 0.55 20.94 23.00
C VAL A 186 -0.16 19.64 22.71
N GLU A 187 0.33 18.94 21.72
CA GLU A 187 -0.05 17.59 21.39
C GLU A 187 1.03 16.60 21.85
N PHE A 188 0.59 15.57 22.55
CA PHE A 188 1.46 14.49 22.99
C PHE A 188 1.23 13.25 22.14
N ARG A 189 2.32 12.64 21.66
CA ARG A 189 2.28 11.42 20.88
C ARG A 189 3.43 10.48 21.19
N VAL A 190 3.22 9.21 20.94
CA VAL A 190 4.31 8.23 20.87
C VAL A 190 4.59 7.96 19.39
N PRO A 191 5.80 8.21 18.89
CA PRO A 191 6.12 8.05 17.48
C PRO A 191 5.79 6.65 16.96
N ASN A 192 5.10 6.58 15.81
CA ASN A 192 4.74 5.34 15.10
C ASN A 192 3.98 4.32 15.96
N ASN A 193 3.17 4.77 16.92
CA ASN A 193 2.40 3.87 17.78
C ASN A 193 1.08 4.49 18.25
N ASP A 194 -0.02 4.07 17.66
CA ASP A 194 -1.40 4.44 17.98
C ASP A 194 -2.08 3.52 19.01
N GLN A 195 -1.43 2.40 19.38
CA GLN A 195 -1.95 1.40 20.33
C GLN A 195 -1.58 1.71 21.78
N VAL A 196 -1.35 2.99 22.10
CA VAL A 196 -0.95 3.44 23.43
C VAL A 196 -1.97 4.41 24.02
N GLU A 197 -1.99 4.46 25.32
CA GLU A 197 -2.67 5.48 26.13
C GLU A 197 -1.61 6.36 26.82
N ILE A 198 -1.80 7.66 26.76
CA ILE A 198 -0.88 8.63 27.34
C ILE A 198 -1.48 9.19 28.62
N TYR A 199 -0.69 9.22 29.68
CA TYR A 199 -1.06 9.77 30.98
C TYR A 199 -0.10 10.88 31.38
N TYR A 200 -0.62 11.90 32.07
CA TYR A 200 0.20 13.01 32.51
C TYR A 200 -0.19 13.54 33.87
N THR A 201 0.76 14.27 34.51
CA THR A 201 0.57 15.07 35.72
C THR A 201 1.10 16.46 35.47
N THR A 202 0.66 17.43 36.30
CA THR A 202 1.13 18.82 36.27
C THR A 202 1.76 19.25 37.63
N ASP A 203 1.79 18.33 38.58
CA ASP A 203 2.35 18.54 39.94
C ASP A 203 3.78 17.95 40.08
N GLY A 204 4.34 17.42 39.00
CA GLY A 204 5.66 16.80 38.97
C GLY A 204 5.70 15.35 39.45
N SER A 205 4.57 14.77 39.85
CA SER A 205 4.50 13.36 40.22
C SER A 205 4.69 12.48 38.97
N VAL A 206 5.19 11.26 39.13
CA VAL A 206 5.29 10.29 38.05
C VAL A 206 3.90 9.81 37.67
N PRO A 207 3.48 9.91 36.39
CA PRO A 207 2.15 9.49 35.98
C PRO A 207 1.94 7.98 36.14
N THR A 208 0.72 7.61 36.46
CA THR A 208 0.20 6.24 36.50
C THR A 208 -1.07 6.15 35.66
N VAL A 209 -1.60 4.98 35.46
CA VAL A 209 -2.91 4.80 34.75
C VAL A 209 -4.09 5.43 35.51
N ALA A 210 -3.91 5.89 36.74
CA ALA A 210 -4.89 6.67 37.50
C ALA A 210 -4.71 8.19 37.34
N SER A 211 -3.65 8.66 36.68
CA SER A 211 -3.38 10.08 36.43
C SER A 211 -4.26 10.61 35.30
N ASN A 212 -4.12 11.88 34.91
CA ASN A 212 -4.90 12.46 33.82
C ASN A 212 -4.63 11.70 32.54
N HIS A 213 -5.70 11.22 31.91
CA HIS A 213 -5.64 10.56 30.62
C HIS A 213 -5.63 11.60 29.50
N TYR A 214 -4.62 11.54 28.63
CA TYR A 214 -4.51 12.45 27.51
C TYR A 214 -5.37 11.93 26.34
N THR A 215 -6.41 12.68 25.97
CA THR A 215 -7.37 12.30 24.91
C THR A 215 -7.46 13.34 23.79
N GLN A 216 -6.92 14.54 24.03
CA GLN A 216 -6.94 15.64 23.05
C GLN A 216 -5.82 16.64 23.37
N PRO A 217 -5.39 17.46 22.40
CA PRO A 217 -4.39 18.49 22.60
C PRO A 217 -4.74 19.43 23.76
N LEU A 218 -3.74 19.80 24.55
CA LEU A 218 -3.90 20.61 25.76
C LEU A 218 -3.51 22.07 25.50
N ARG A 219 -4.46 22.99 25.75
CA ARG A 219 -4.14 24.41 25.74
C ARG A 219 -3.46 24.79 27.06
N VAL A 220 -2.28 25.34 26.96
CA VAL A 220 -1.48 25.84 28.08
C VAL A 220 -1.55 27.37 28.05
N SER A 221 -2.24 27.97 29.02
CA SER A 221 -2.44 29.42 29.15
C SER A 221 -1.77 30.01 30.38
N GLU A 222 -1.11 29.17 31.18
CA GLU A 222 -0.33 29.53 32.35
C GLU A 222 0.92 28.66 32.43
N ASN A 223 1.90 29.08 33.24
CA ASN A 223 3.13 28.34 33.40
C ASN A 223 2.84 26.90 33.86
N THR A 224 3.17 25.95 33.04
CA THR A 224 2.84 24.53 33.29
C THR A 224 4.01 23.62 32.94
N THR A 225 4.26 22.65 33.80
CA THR A 225 5.16 21.54 33.51
C THR A 225 4.36 20.25 33.48
N PHE A 226 4.34 19.60 32.31
CA PHE A 226 3.77 18.27 32.19
C PHE A 226 4.83 17.21 32.41
N THR A 227 4.54 16.27 33.32
CA THR A 227 5.27 15.00 33.44
C THR A 227 4.45 13.94 32.76
N VAL A 228 4.96 13.34 31.63
CA VAL A 228 4.15 12.55 30.71
C VAL A 228 4.76 11.17 30.53
N GLY A 229 3.94 10.14 30.50
CA GLY A 229 4.31 8.77 30.18
C GLY A 229 3.20 8.05 29.42
N ALA A 230 3.53 7.00 28.70
CA ALA A 230 2.58 6.20 27.93
C ALA A 230 2.59 4.73 28.38
N THR A 231 1.45 4.06 28.23
CA THR A 231 1.30 2.61 28.39
C THR A 231 0.57 2.02 27.20
N TYR A 232 0.75 0.73 26.93
CA TYR A 232 -0.11 0.03 25.97
C TYR A 232 -1.51 -0.18 26.54
N LYS A 233 -2.54 -0.18 25.70
CA LYS A 233 -3.91 -0.51 26.11
C LYS A 233 -3.94 -1.80 26.90
N ASN A 234 -4.65 -1.79 28.03
CA ASN A 234 -4.76 -2.91 28.97
C ASN A 234 -3.43 -3.31 29.68
N SER A 235 -2.47 -2.39 29.79
CA SER A 235 -1.27 -2.53 30.60
C SER A 235 -1.18 -1.40 31.61
N ASN A 236 -0.51 -1.65 32.76
CA ASN A 236 -0.20 -0.64 33.76
C ASN A 236 1.28 -0.21 33.69
N ASP A 237 2.05 -0.76 32.77
CA ASP A 237 3.49 -0.51 32.66
C ASP A 237 3.74 0.78 31.90
N ILE A 238 3.87 1.86 32.63
CA ILE A 238 4.26 3.16 32.05
C ILE A 238 5.69 3.07 31.52
N GLY A 239 5.87 3.55 30.30
CA GLY A 239 7.14 3.59 29.59
C GLY A 239 8.09 4.66 30.14
N VAL A 240 8.87 5.26 29.25
CA VAL A 240 9.77 6.37 29.60
C VAL A 240 8.97 7.62 29.94
N VAL A 241 9.21 8.19 31.10
CA VAL A 241 8.58 9.44 31.55
C VAL A 241 9.42 10.63 31.10
N THR A 242 8.77 11.65 30.55
CA THR A 242 9.42 12.91 30.11
C THR A 242 8.74 14.12 30.71
N ASN A 243 9.51 15.20 30.84
CA ASN A 243 9.02 16.49 31.35
C ASN A 243 9.04 17.53 30.23
N HIS A 244 7.93 18.27 30.10
CA HIS A 244 7.77 19.34 29.15
C HIS A 244 7.28 20.60 29.87
N THR A 245 8.14 21.63 29.92
CA THR A 245 7.84 22.89 30.64
C THR A 245 7.51 23.99 29.63
N TYR A 246 6.37 24.63 29.84
CA TYR A 246 5.88 25.76 29.06
C TYR A 246 5.73 26.97 29.96
N ILE A 247 6.38 28.06 29.59
CA ILE A 247 6.29 29.36 30.28
C ILE A 247 5.42 30.28 29.39
N ILE A 248 4.38 30.83 29.97
CA ILE A 248 3.40 31.65 29.22
C ILE A 248 3.52 33.11 29.63
N ASN A 249 3.92 33.94 28.68
CA ASN A 249 3.88 35.40 28.86
C ASN A 249 2.46 35.90 28.72
N PRO A 250 1.92 36.74 29.64
CA PRO A 250 0.56 37.30 29.50
C PRO A 250 0.47 38.28 28.32
N ILE A 251 -0.66 38.25 27.59
CA ILE A 251 -0.87 39.09 26.41
C ILE A 251 -2.20 39.83 26.44
N THR A 252 -2.23 40.97 25.71
CA THR A 252 -3.42 41.79 25.45
C THR A 252 -4.31 41.22 24.37
N GLU A 253 -5.59 41.18 24.58
CA GLU A 253 -6.64 40.49 23.83
C GLU A 253 -6.66 40.79 22.30
N ALA A 254 -6.51 39.74 21.48
CA ALA A 254 -6.98 39.71 20.13
C ALA A 254 -8.43 39.17 20.09
N LYS A 255 -9.27 39.71 19.21
CA LYS A 255 -10.64 39.20 19.04
C LYS A 255 -10.61 37.87 18.29
N ALA A 256 -11.45 36.92 18.72
CA ALA A 256 -11.61 35.66 18.01
C ALA A 256 -12.06 35.89 16.54
N PRO A 257 -11.57 35.11 15.57
CA PRO A 257 -11.96 35.27 14.18
C PRO A 257 -13.39 34.78 13.94
N VAL A 258 -14.02 35.31 12.91
CA VAL A 258 -15.31 34.84 12.42
C VAL A 258 -15.05 33.84 11.30
N ILE A 259 -15.63 32.64 11.39
CA ILE A 259 -15.62 31.62 10.35
C ILE A 259 -16.98 31.56 9.66
N THR A 260 -17.01 31.65 8.34
CA THR A 260 -18.22 31.55 7.51
C THR A 260 -18.03 30.38 6.51
N PRO A 261 -19.02 29.44 6.36
CA PRO A 261 -20.30 29.43 7.05
C PRO A 261 -20.15 29.01 8.53
N GLY A 262 -21.19 29.26 9.32
CA GLY A 262 -21.25 28.84 10.72
C GLY A 262 -21.34 27.31 10.86
N SER A 263 -21.40 26.82 12.10
CA SER A 263 -21.67 25.39 12.37
C SER A 263 -23.05 25.02 11.81
N GLY A 264 -23.13 23.87 11.15
CA GLY A 264 -24.37 23.39 10.54
C GLY A 264 -24.18 22.16 9.66
N THR A 265 -25.33 21.64 9.16
CA THR A 265 -25.36 20.57 8.16
C THR A 265 -25.74 21.17 6.82
N TYR A 266 -24.92 20.88 5.81
CA TYR A 266 -25.04 21.45 4.46
C TYR A 266 -25.18 20.30 3.45
N GLY A 267 -25.99 20.50 2.41
CA GLY A 267 -26.24 19.51 1.36
C GLY A 267 -25.13 19.40 0.31
N GLN A 268 -24.11 20.26 0.40
CA GLN A 268 -22.99 20.28 -0.54
C GLN A 268 -21.74 20.89 0.11
N ARG A 269 -20.60 20.73 -0.54
CA ARG A 269 -19.33 21.35 -0.11
C ARG A 269 -19.50 22.82 0.23
N GLN A 270 -18.81 23.29 1.27
CA GLN A 270 -18.89 24.66 1.73
C GLN A 270 -17.58 25.42 1.49
N LEU A 271 -17.68 26.62 0.94
CA LEU A 271 -16.53 27.52 0.85
C LEU A 271 -16.35 28.21 2.19
N VAL A 272 -15.27 27.91 2.90
CA VAL A 272 -14.96 28.49 4.20
C VAL A 272 -14.12 29.74 4.02
N SER A 273 -14.62 30.86 4.56
CA SER A 273 -13.89 32.12 4.69
C SER A 273 -13.73 32.52 6.14
N MET A 274 -12.70 33.30 6.43
CA MET A 274 -12.41 33.77 7.79
C MET A 274 -12.09 35.25 7.78
N SER A 275 -12.52 35.95 8.84
CA SER A 275 -12.21 37.38 9.06
C SER A 275 -11.94 37.70 10.51
N SER A 276 -11.18 38.73 10.79
CA SER A 276 -10.94 39.26 12.14
C SER A 276 -11.04 40.76 12.17
N ASP A 277 -11.70 41.29 13.22
CA ASP A 277 -11.79 42.73 13.48
C ASP A 277 -10.51 43.32 14.11
N THR A 278 -9.50 42.46 14.38
CA THR A 278 -8.26 42.89 15.01
C THR A 278 -7.26 43.38 13.96
N GLN A 279 -6.90 44.66 14.02
CA GLN A 279 -5.91 45.27 13.10
C GLN A 279 -4.52 44.62 13.28
N ASP A 280 -3.75 44.57 12.19
CA ASP A 280 -2.39 44.00 12.14
C ASP A 280 -2.32 42.54 12.68
N SER A 281 -3.35 41.77 12.40
CA SER A 281 -3.47 40.38 12.81
C SER A 281 -3.41 39.41 11.63
N LYS A 282 -3.09 38.16 11.94
CA LYS A 282 -3.18 37.00 11.06
C LYS A 282 -4.12 35.98 11.65
N ILE A 283 -4.83 35.24 10.81
CA ILE A 283 -5.66 34.13 11.25
C ILE A 283 -4.92 32.84 10.96
N TYR A 284 -4.85 31.97 11.97
CA TYR A 284 -4.32 30.61 11.85
C TYR A 284 -5.44 29.62 12.15
N TYR A 285 -5.49 28.52 11.41
CA TYR A 285 -6.58 27.57 11.51
C TYR A 285 -6.15 26.11 11.35
N THR A 286 -7.04 25.21 11.75
CA THR A 286 -6.95 23.76 11.57
C THR A 286 -8.28 23.24 11.05
N VAL A 287 -8.26 22.10 10.32
CA VAL A 287 -9.46 21.45 9.76
C VAL A 287 -9.66 20.02 10.26
N ASP A 288 -8.75 19.53 11.09
CA ASP A 288 -8.73 18.19 11.68
C ASP A 288 -9.27 18.16 13.12
N GLY A 289 -9.82 19.27 13.59
CA GLY A 289 -10.28 19.45 14.96
C GLY A 289 -9.17 19.66 15.98
N SER A 290 -7.90 19.67 15.60
CA SER A 290 -6.79 20.08 16.45
C SER A 290 -6.91 21.54 16.89
N ILE A 291 -6.16 21.95 17.90
CA ILE A 291 -6.20 23.33 18.39
C ILE A 291 -5.19 24.16 17.61
N PRO A 292 -5.61 25.25 16.94
CA PRO A 292 -4.73 26.08 16.14
C PRO A 292 -3.70 26.84 16.99
N SER A 293 -2.51 27.01 16.43
CA SER A 293 -1.38 27.74 17.02
C SER A 293 -0.75 28.65 15.95
N ARG A 294 0.33 29.35 16.31
CA ARG A 294 1.14 30.15 15.35
C ARG A 294 1.82 29.33 14.26
N ASP A 295 1.93 27.99 14.46
CA ASP A 295 2.54 27.07 13.50
C ASP A 295 1.49 26.33 12.66
N SER A 296 0.19 26.60 12.87
CA SER A 296 -0.90 26.09 12.06
C SER A 296 -0.98 26.83 10.72
N MET A 297 -1.84 26.37 9.82
CA MET A 297 -2.03 27.02 8.52
C MET A 297 -2.47 28.47 8.69
N GLU A 298 -1.80 29.39 8.00
CA GLU A 298 -2.21 30.78 7.92
C GLU A 298 -3.34 30.91 6.89
N PHE A 299 -4.47 31.49 7.29
CA PHE A 299 -5.57 31.76 6.37
C PHE A 299 -5.19 32.90 5.42
N LYS A 300 -5.11 32.60 4.13
CA LYS A 300 -4.79 33.57 3.06
C LYS A 300 -5.95 33.76 2.09
N GLU A 301 -6.68 32.68 1.81
CA GLU A 301 -7.80 32.65 0.87
C GLU A 301 -8.87 31.66 1.32
N PRO A 302 -10.14 31.79 0.90
CA PRO A 302 -11.18 30.82 1.18
C PRO A 302 -10.86 29.44 0.60
N PHE A 303 -11.23 28.38 1.34
CA PHE A 303 -11.03 26.98 0.95
C PHE A 303 -12.31 26.15 1.05
N TYR A 304 -12.40 25.07 0.30
CA TYR A 304 -13.56 24.18 0.35
C TYR A 304 -13.45 23.11 1.42
N VAL A 305 -14.52 22.94 2.20
CA VAL A 305 -14.78 21.80 3.08
C VAL A 305 -15.77 20.88 2.36
N LYS A 306 -15.41 19.64 2.15
CA LYS A 306 -16.14 18.65 1.32
C LYS A 306 -16.75 17.51 2.13
N GLN A 307 -16.34 17.34 3.38
CA GLN A 307 -16.78 16.30 4.32
C GLN A 307 -16.95 16.90 5.71
N ASP A 308 -17.48 16.11 6.64
CA ASP A 308 -17.61 16.52 8.03
C ASP A 308 -16.26 17.00 8.55
N THR A 309 -16.21 18.28 8.91
CA THR A 309 -14.97 18.97 9.27
C THR A 309 -15.17 19.87 10.46
N VAL A 310 -14.28 19.79 11.43
CA VAL A 310 -14.22 20.72 12.55
C VAL A 310 -13.16 21.77 12.25
N VAL A 311 -13.59 22.94 11.85
CA VAL A 311 -12.71 24.09 11.59
C VAL A 311 -12.51 24.88 12.87
N LYS A 312 -11.26 25.00 13.31
CA LYS A 312 -10.88 25.83 14.46
C LYS A 312 -9.94 26.93 14.03
N ALA A 313 -10.13 28.14 14.49
CA ALA A 313 -9.30 29.27 14.13
C ALA A 313 -9.01 30.22 15.30
N ILE A 314 -7.87 30.88 15.22
CA ILE A 314 -7.41 31.92 16.15
C ILE A 314 -6.94 33.14 15.37
N THR A 315 -7.14 34.31 15.97
CA THR A 315 -6.50 35.56 15.52
C THR A 315 -5.20 35.75 16.28
N VAL A 316 -4.13 36.03 15.57
CA VAL A 316 -2.78 36.21 16.11
C VAL A 316 -2.25 37.60 15.81
N THR A 317 -1.79 38.30 16.84
CA THR A 317 -1.08 39.58 16.69
C THR A 317 0.37 39.42 17.21
N LYS A 318 1.19 40.43 17.04
CA LYS A 318 2.52 40.45 17.69
C LYS A 318 2.44 40.40 19.22
N ASN A 319 1.30 40.81 19.81
CA ASN A 319 1.09 40.94 21.25
C ASN A 319 0.14 39.86 21.80
N GLY A 320 -0.47 39.00 20.96
CA GLY A 320 -1.47 38.06 21.49
C GLY A 320 -2.11 37.07 20.54
N ILE A 321 -2.79 36.11 21.14
CA ILE A 321 -3.61 35.12 20.47
C ILE A 321 -5.02 35.22 21.03
N SER A 322 -6.04 35.17 20.18
CA SER A 322 -7.44 35.22 20.59
C SER A 322 -7.93 33.91 21.22
N GLU A 323 -9.13 33.95 21.78
CA GLU A 323 -9.91 32.72 21.98
C GLU A 323 -10.12 32.00 20.62
N ILE A 324 -10.38 30.69 20.71
CA ILE A 324 -10.58 29.85 19.52
C ILE A 324 -12.02 29.96 19.06
N THR A 325 -12.24 30.23 17.78
CA THR A 325 -13.52 30.00 17.11
C THR A 325 -13.56 28.56 16.62
N VAL A 326 -14.66 27.86 16.87
CA VAL A 326 -14.89 26.49 16.44
C VAL A 326 -16.17 26.42 15.62
N ASN A 327 -16.08 25.93 14.38
CA ASN A 327 -17.23 25.61 13.55
C ASN A 327 -17.21 24.14 13.15
N GLU A 328 -18.30 23.44 13.45
CA GLU A 328 -18.56 22.08 13.00
C GLU A 328 -19.38 22.13 11.71
N ILE A 329 -18.75 21.87 10.59
CA ILE A 329 -19.37 21.86 9.27
C ILE A 329 -19.62 20.41 8.89
N LYS A 330 -20.87 19.98 8.92
CA LYS A 330 -21.30 18.66 8.45
C LYS A 330 -21.76 18.78 7.02
N VAL A 331 -21.24 17.94 6.15
CA VAL A 331 -21.58 17.91 4.74
C VAL A 331 -22.27 16.58 4.44
N ASN A 332 -23.59 16.61 4.35
CA ASN A 332 -24.36 15.47 3.84
C ASN A 332 -24.10 15.38 2.34
N GLN A 333 -23.02 14.71 1.98
CA GLN A 333 -22.66 14.54 0.58
C GLN A 333 -23.50 13.43 -0.04
N GLU A 334 -24.12 13.75 -1.20
CA GLU A 334 -24.32 12.71 -2.22
C GLU A 334 -22.96 12.08 -2.53
N ALA A 335 -22.92 10.80 -2.89
CA ALA A 335 -21.69 10.05 -3.10
C ALA A 335 -20.67 10.86 -3.91
N SER A 336 -19.46 11.05 -3.37
CA SER A 336 -18.42 11.84 -4.02
C SER A 336 -17.86 11.09 -5.24
N ASN A 337 -17.60 11.83 -6.32
CA ASN A 337 -16.91 11.26 -7.48
C ASN A 337 -15.41 11.05 -7.25
N PHE A 338 -14.88 11.40 -6.09
CA PHE A 338 -13.46 11.31 -5.80
C PHE A 338 -12.94 9.85 -5.84
N LEU A 339 -11.95 9.60 -6.69
CA LEU A 339 -11.43 8.27 -6.96
C LEU A 339 -10.27 7.90 -6.04
N LYS A 340 -10.28 6.65 -5.55
CA LYS A 340 -9.13 6.00 -4.90
C LYS A 340 -8.99 4.56 -5.35
N THR A 341 -7.82 3.98 -5.12
CA THR A 341 -7.58 2.56 -5.36
C THR A 341 -8.07 1.73 -4.17
N ASP A 342 -8.68 0.57 -4.47
CA ASP A 342 -9.04 -0.47 -3.52
C ASP A 342 -8.50 -1.80 -4.08
N GLY A 343 -7.28 -2.16 -3.68
CA GLY A 343 -6.58 -3.29 -4.29
C GLY A 343 -6.38 -3.11 -5.79
N LYS A 344 -6.92 -4.01 -6.59
CA LYS A 344 -6.82 -4.00 -8.07
C LYS A 344 -7.92 -3.18 -8.77
N VAL A 345 -8.77 -2.50 -8.03
CA VAL A 345 -9.87 -1.70 -8.60
C VAL A 345 -9.77 -0.23 -8.20
N ILE A 346 -10.44 0.62 -8.97
CA ILE A 346 -10.65 2.04 -8.65
C ILE A 346 -12.09 2.18 -8.19
N ARG A 347 -12.33 2.92 -7.10
CA ARG A 347 -13.67 3.24 -6.60
C ARG A 347 -13.83 4.74 -6.44
N ASN A 348 -15.07 5.20 -6.59
CA ASN A 348 -15.44 6.58 -6.21
C ASN A 348 -15.65 6.70 -4.69
N ASN A 349 -16.19 7.82 -4.25
CA ASN A 349 -16.45 8.12 -2.84
C ASN A 349 -15.24 7.83 -1.93
N TYR A 350 -14.07 8.33 -2.34
CA TYR A 350 -12.78 8.13 -1.63
C TYR A 350 -12.41 6.65 -1.42
N GLY A 351 -12.77 5.77 -2.36
CA GLY A 351 -12.47 4.35 -2.31
C GLY A 351 -13.53 3.48 -1.63
N ALA A 352 -14.58 4.09 -1.06
CA ALA A 352 -15.66 3.37 -0.35
C ALA A 352 -16.93 3.17 -1.20
N GLY A 353 -16.97 3.69 -2.43
CA GLY A 353 -18.13 3.66 -3.31
C GLY A 353 -18.06 2.59 -4.40
N GLU A 354 -18.76 2.88 -5.49
CA GLU A 354 -18.87 1.99 -6.65
C GLU A 354 -17.51 1.78 -7.32
N LYS A 355 -17.32 0.62 -7.91
CA LYS A 355 -16.19 0.32 -8.79
C LYS A 355 -16.31 1.15 -10.07
N ILE A 356 -15.27 1.88 -10.38
CA ILE A 356 -15.20 2.73 -11.57
C ILE A 356 -14.15 2.16 -12.51
N GLN A 357 -14.57 1.74 -13.69
CA GLN A 357 -13.67 1.46 -14.79
C GLN A 357 -13.59 2.71 -15.67
N LEU A 358 -12.42 3.34 -15.70
CA LEU A 358 -12.18 4.53 -16.52
C LEU A 358 -12.01 4.13 -17.98
N LYS A 359 -12.88 4.63 -18.86
CA LYS A 359 -12.92 4.28 -20.29
C LYS A 359 -13.00 5.53 -21.13
N GLY A 360 -12.13 5.64 -22.12
CA GLY A 360 -12.15 6.78 -22.99
C GLY A 360 -10.99 6.87 -23.98
N THR A 361 -10.52 8.08 -24.21
CA THR A 361 -9.51 8.36 -25.22
C THR A 361 -8.54 9.44 -24.75
N ASN A 362 -7.39 9.53 -25.42
CA ASN A 362 -6.44 10.61 -25.22
C ASN A 362 -6.85 11.85 -26.02
N VAL A 363 -6.64 13.04 -25.43
CA VAL A 363 -6.80 14.32 -26.12
C VAL A 363 -5.49 14.68 -26.82
N GLY A 364 -5.01 13.78 -27.67
CA GLY A 364 -3.79 13.96 -28.44
C GLY A 364 -3.92 15.06 -29.49
N GLY A 365 -2.82 15.66 -29.83
CA GLY A 365 -2.74 16.73 -30.83
C GLY A 365 -3.23 18.10 -30.34
N TRP A 366 -3.69 18.26 -29.10
CA TRP A 366 -4.18 19.53 -28.57
C TRP A 366 -3.10 20.36 -27.88
N LEU A 367 -2.67 19.96 -26.68
CA LEU A 367 -1.60 20.64 -25.91
C LEU A 367 -0.22 20.02 -26.18
N VAL A 368 -0.18 18.89 -26.86
CA VAL A 368 1.01 18.25 -27.40
C VAL A 368 0.78 18.02 -28.88
N MET A 369 1.65 18.54 -29.73
CA MET A 369 1.50 18.48 -31.18
C MET A 369 2.56 17.57 -31.78
N GLU A 370 2.11 16.53 -32.46
CA GLU A 370 2.96 15.60 -33.22
C GLU A 370 2.70 15.73 -34.72
N GLU A 371 3.75 15.74 -35.51
CA GLU A 371 3.66 15.95 -36.95
C GLU A 371 2.71 14.97 -37.64
N TRP A 372 2.74 13.70 -37.25
CA TRP A 372 1.97 12.64 -37.90
C TRP A 372 0.44 12.77 -37.70
N GLN A 373 0.01 13.29 -36.53
CA GLN A 373 -1.43 13.43 -36.19
C GLN A 373 -1.95 14.86 -36.30
N CYS A 374 -1.08 15.88 -36.36
CA CYS A 374 -1.48 17.28 -36.40
C CYS A 374 -1.29 17.88 -37.79
N PRO A 375 -2.08 18.90 -38.20
CA PRO A 375 -1.93 19.55 -39.50
C PRO A 375 -0.77 20.57 -39.47
N THR A 376 0.43 20.07 -39.31
CA THR A 376 1.67 20.85 -39.25
C THR A 376 2.82 20.08 -39.91
N SER A 377 3.85 20.78 -40.38
CA SER A 377 5.14 20.24 -40.82
C SER A 377 6.22 20.36 -39.76
N ALA A 378 5.85 20.70 -38.52
CA ALA A 378 6.80 20.83 -37.44
C ALA A 378 7.21 19.44 -36.92
N PRO A 379 8.50 19.14 -36.79
CA PRO A 379 8.94 17.84 -36.29
C PRO A 379 8.64 17.64 -34.80
N ASP A 380 8.44 18.72 -34.07
CA ASP A 380 8.07 18.77 -32.64
C ASP A 380 7.56 20.17 -32.26
N GLN A 381 6.91 20.26 -31.08
CA GLN A 381 6.26 21.49 -30.62
C GLN A 381 7.26 22.61 -30.31
N LYS A 382 8.42 22.29 -29.75
CA LYS A 382 9.48 23.27 -29.46
C LYS A 382 10.02 23.90 -30.72
N THR A 383 10.36 23.08 -31.74
CA THR A 383 10.83 23.56 -33.04
C THR A 383 9.80 24.46 -33.72
N MET A 384 8.52 24.13 -33.57
CA MET A 384 7.43 24.96 -34.09
C MET A 384 7.38 26.32 -33.38
N LEU A 385 7.38 26.34 -32.05
CA LEU A 385 7.33 27.56 -31.27
C LEU A 385 8.56 28.45 -31.52
N GLU A 386 9.74 27.87 -31.54
CA GLU A 386 11.00 28.60 -31.87
C GLU A 386 10.96 29.17 -33.30
N THR A 387 10.47 28.41 -34.28
CA THR A 387 10.38 28.86 -35.68
C THR A 387 9.38 29.99 -35.80
N PHE A 388 8.21 29.91 -35.22
CA PHE A 388 7.20 30.99 -35.24
C PHE A 388 7.68 32.20 -34.45
N THR A 389 8.33 32.02 -33.30
CA THR A 389 8.92 33.15 -32.54
C THR A 389 9.96 33.88 -33.34
N LYS A 390 10.86 33.16 -34.05
CA LYS A 390 11.87 33.77 -34.92
C LYS A 390 11.24 34.50 -36.11
N ARG A 391 10.16 33.98 -36.69
CA ARG A 391 9.55 34.55 -37.92
C ARG A 391 8.59 35.68 -37.59
N PHE A 392 7.83 35.61 -36.55
CA PHE A 392 6.70 36.49 -36.27
C PHE A 392 6.80 37.25 -34.94
N GLY A 393 7.73 36.87 -34.07
CA GLY A 393 7.79 37.34 -32.68
C GLY A 393 6.97 36.47 -31.72
N GLU A 394 7.36 36.44 -30.44
CA GLU A 394 6.82 35.56 -29.43
C GLU A 394 5.28 35.71 -29.25
N ALA A 395 4.77 36.94 -29.13
CA ALA A 395 3.36 37.21 -28.97
C ALA A 395 2.50 36.61 -30.11
N LYS A 396 2.96 36.74 -31.36
CA LYS A 396 2.29 36.21 -32.55
C LYS A 396 2.44 34.69 -32.66
N ALA A 397 3.59 34.16 -32.21
CA ALA A 397 3.75 32.68 -32.14
C ALA A 397 2.70 32.07 -31.22
N TRP A 398 2.53 32.65 -30.03
CA TRP A 398 1.46 32.18 -29.09
C TRP A 398 0.05 32.47 -29.60
N GLU A 399 -0.19 33.54 -30.32
CA GLU A 399 -1.47 33.80 -31.00
C GLU A 399 -1.83 32.66 -31.96
N LEU A 400 -0.88 32.15 -32.72
CA LEU A 400 -1.09 31.01 -33.63
C LEU A 400 -1.38 29.73 -32.87
N ILE A 401 -0.57 29.43 -31.83
CA ILE A 401 -0.77 28.24 -30.99
C ILE A 401 -2.17 28.32 -30.34
N ASN A 402 -2.55 29.42 -29.75
CA ASN A 402 -3.88 29.61 -29.18
C ASN A 402 -4.99 29.44 -30.22
N THR A 403 -4.81 29.99 -31.43
CA THR A 403 -5.78 29.81 -32.55
C THR A 403 -5.94 28.33 -32.87
N TYR A 404 -4.85 27.55 -32.91
CA TYR A 404 -4.90 26.11 -33.11
C TYR A 404 -5.67 25.42 -31.97
N GLN A 405 -5.29 25.66 -30.74
CA GLN A 405 -5.86 25.02 -29.54
C GLN A 405 -7.36 25.34 -29.38
N ASP A 406 -7.78 26.62 -29.64
CA ASP A 406 -9.16 27.05 -29.56
C ASP A 406 -10.10 26.36 -30.58
N ASN A 407 -9.54 25.86 -31.67
CA ASN A 407 -10.30 25.20 -32.75
C ASN A 407 -10.09 23.67 -32.80
N TRP A 408 -8.99 23.14 -32.23
CA TRP A 408 -8.73 21.70 -32.22
C TRP A 408 -9.63 20.96 -31.24
N PHE A 409 -9.82 21.49 -30.05
CA PHE A 409 -10.67 20.90 -29.03
C PHE A 409 -11.59 21.99 -28.44
N THR A 410 -12.90 21.73 -28.43
CA THR A 410 -13.93 22.72 -28.12
C THR A 410 -14.95 22.13 -27.14
N GLU A 411 -15.87 22.96 -26.60
CA GLU A 411 -16.97 22.52 -25.74
C GLU A 411 -17.84 21.43 -26.41
N ALA A 412 -18.06 21.51 -27.73
CA ALA A 412 -18.84 20.53 -28.48
C ALA A 412 -18.22 19.12 -28.44
N ASP A 413 -16.90 19.02 -28.25
CA ASP A 413 -16.19 17.75 -28.18
C ASP A 413 -16.56 16.97 -26.90
N PHE A 414 -16.78 17.66 -25.77
CA PHE A 414 -17.24 17.00 -24.54
C PHE A 414 -18.63 16.41 -24.68
N ILE A 415 -19.53 17.10 -25.37
CA ILE A 415 -20.88 16.59 -25.67
C ILE A 415 -20.78 15.33 -26.52
N THR A 416 -20.00 15.40 -27.59
CA THR A 416 -19.76 14.25 -28.50
C THR A 416 -19.14 13.06 -27.76
N LEU A 417 -18.10 13.29 -26.96
CA LEU A 417 -17.43 12.22 -26.19
C LEU A 417 -18.36 11.60 -25.15
N LYS A 418 -19.21 12.39 -24.51
CA LYS A 418 -20.24 11.87 -23.61
C LYS A 418 -21.25 10.97 -24.35
N GLU A 419 -21.69 11.36 -25.54
CA GLU A 419 -22.60 10.57 -26.38
C GLU A 419 -21.94 9.25 -26.84
N GLU A 420 -20.62 9.27 -27.05
CA GLU A 420 -19.83 8.05 -27.34
C GLU A 420 -19.69 7.14 -26.13
N GLY A 421 -19.99 7.59 -24.91
CA GLY A 421 -19.92 6.84 -23.67
C GLY A 421 -18.63 7.00 -22.87
N VAL A 422 -17.80 7.98 -23.25
CA VAL A 422 -16.55 8.29 -22.54
C VAL A 422 -16.85 8.75 -21.11
N ASN A 423 -16.12 8.21 -20.14
CA ASN A 423 -16.13 8.66 -18.75
C ASN A 423 -14.77 9.15 -18.26
N CYS A 424 -13.70 9.01 -19.06
CA CYS A 424 -12.36 9.50 -18.74
C CYS A 424 -11.64 10.03 -19.98
N LEU A 425 -11.00 11.18 -19.84
CA LEU A 425 -10.10 11.73 -20.85
C LEU A 425 -8.69 11.83 -20.27
N ARG A 426 -7.71 11.17 -20.91
CA ARG A 426 -6.30 11.40 -20.61
C ARG A 426 -5.87 12.64 -21.36
N LEU A 427 -5.36 13.63 -20.63
CA LEU A 427 -4.99 14.94 -21.14
C LEU A 427 -3.47 15.09 -21.18
N PRO A 428 -2.84 14.85 -22.33
CA PRO A 428 -1.42 15.11 -22.53
C PRO A 428 -1.11 16.60 -22.44
N ILE A 429 -0.16 16.96 -21.57
CA ILE A 429 0.36 18.32 -21.44
C ILE A 429 1.89 18.34 -21.59
N THR A 430 2.42 19.47 -22.01
CA THR A 430 3.85 19.74 -21.98
C THR A 430 4.17 20.90 -21.04
N TYR A 431 5.40 20.94 -20.55
CA TYR A 431 5.84 22.08 -19.74
C TYR A 431 5.74 23.41 -20.50
N PHE A 432 5.80 23.39 -21.84
CA PHE A 432 5.71 24.59 -22.68
C PHE A 432 4.40 25.36 -22.49
N GLU A 433 3.30 24.67 -22.21
CA GLU A 433 2.01 25.30 -21.97
C GLU A 433 2.01 26.07 -20.64
N MET A 434 2.67 25.54 -19.61
CA MET A 434 2.52 25.97 -18.24
C MET A 434 3.67 26.84 -17.71
N ALA A 435 4.89 26.64 -18.22
CA ALA A 435 6.08 27.23 -17.62
C ALA A 435 7.05 27.78 -18.65
N ASN A 436 7.86 28.73 -18.22
CA ASN A 436 9.00 29.25 -18.94
C ASN A 436 10.19 28.28 -18.85
N LEU A 437 11.19 28.42 -19.69
CA LEU A 437 12.40 27.59 -19.69
C LEU A 437 13.17 27.61 -18.37
N ASP A 438 13.05 28.68 -17.59
CA ASP A 438 13.67 28.79 -16.26
C ASP A 438 12.87 28.06 -15.16
N GLY A 439 11.72 27.51 -15.50
CA GLY A 439 10.83 26.80 -14.57
C GLY A 439 9.82 27.68 -13.85
N THR A 440 9.76 28.98 -14.12
CA THR A 440 8.72 29.85 -13.59
C THR A 440 7.37 29.61 -14.29
N LEU A 441 6.29 29.56 -13.55
CA LEU A 441 4.94 29.43 -14.11
C LEU A 441 4.58 30.66 -14.95
N LYS A 442 3.88 30.44 -16.06
CA LYS A 442 3.25 31.49 -16.85
C LYS A 442 2.01 32.03 -16.11
N GLU A 443 1.61 33.25 -16.37
CA GLU A 443 0.36 33.82 -15.84
C GLU A 443 -0.88 33.01 -16.29
N THR A 444 -0.80 32.40 -17.47
CA THR A 444 -1.86 31.58 -18.09
C THR A 444 -1.67 30.07 -17.87
N ALA A 445 -0.77 29.68 -16.96
CA ALA A 445 -0.34 28.27 -16.79
C ALA A 445 -1.50 27.28 -16.63
N PHE A 446 -2.58 27.68 -16.00
CA PHE A 446 -3.70 26.79 -15.68
C PHE A 446 -4.96 27.07 -16.51
N ASP A 447 -5.02 28.12 -17.34
CA ASP A 447 -6.23 28.53 -18.04
C ASP A 447 -6.85 27.40 -18.86
N ARG A 448 -6.03 26.64 -19.61
CA ARG A 448 -6.46 25.53 -20.44
C ARG A 448 -6.88 24.31 -19.61
N LEU A 449 -6.12 24.01 -18.57
CA LEU A 449 -6.41 22.88 -17.69
C LEU A 449 -7.68 23.13 -16.89
N ASP A 450 -7.84 24.32 -16.33
CA ASP A 450 -9.03 24.71 -15.57
C ASP A 450 -10.29 24.59 -16.42
N TRP A 451 -10.27 25.23 -17.61
CA TRP A 451 -11.37 25.15 -18.56
C TRP A 451 -11.70 23.71 -18.91
N PHE A 452 -10.69 22.89 -19.25
CA PHE A 452 -10.90 21.52 -19.66
C PHE A 452 -11.51 20.66 -18.55
N ILE A 453 -10.96 20.76 -17.34
CA ILE A 453 -11.42 19.98 -16.19
C ILE A 453 -12.83 20.39 -15.79
N GLU A 454 -13.14 21.71 -15.82
CA GLU A 454 -14.47 22.23 -15.51
C GLU A 454 -15.51 21.77 -16.54
N GLU A 455 -15.19 21.82 -17.84
CA GLU A 455 -16.10 21.37 -18.89
C GLU A 455 -16.28 19.84 -18.86
N ALA A 456 -15.20 19.06 -18.71
CA ALA A 456 -15.29 17.62 -18.55
C ALA A 456 -16.20 17.24 -17.37
N ALA A 457 -16.04 17.92 -16.22
CA ALA A 457 -16.86 17.71 -15.03
C ALA A 457 -18.35 17.95 -15.26
N LYS A 458 -18.73 18.99 -16.03
CA LYS A 458 -20.15 19.28 -16.38
C LYS A 458 -20.79 18.12 -17.14
N HIS A 459 -19.99 17.35 -17.89
CA HIS A 459 -20.43 16.21 -18.66
C HIS A 459 -20.24 14.86 -17.92
N GLY A 460 -19.77 14.88 -16.64
CA GLY A 460 -19.53 13.69 -15.86
C GLY A 460 -18.36 12.86 -16.43
N ILE A 461 -17.31 13.52 -16.90
CA ILE A 461 -16.09 12.92 -17.47
C ILE A 461 -14.92 13.27 -16.58
N TYR A 462 -14.17 12.27 -16.15
CA TYR A 462 -12.94 12.43 -15.40
C TYR A 462 -11.79 12.90 -16.30
N THR A 463 -10.90 13.72 -15.75
CA THR A 463 -9.66 14.13 -16.43
C THR A 463 -8.46 13.47 -15.75
N LEU A 464 -7.64 12.71 -16.50
CA LEU A 464 -6.33 12.23 -16.10
C LEU A 464 -5.28 13.18 -16.67
N ILE A 465 -4.58 13.91 -15.81
CA ILE A 465 -3.52 14.87 -16.22
C ILE A 465 -2.24 14.09 -16.48
N ASP A 466 -1.72 14.15 -17.70
CA ASP A 466 -0.55 13.43 -18.16
C ASP A 466 0.61 14.38 -18.52
N MET A 467 1.74 14.26 -17.82
CA MET A 467 2.98 14.97 -18.19
C MET A 467 3.62 14.30 -19.41
N HIS A 468 3.11 14.65 -20.57
CA HIS A 468 3.56 14.09 -21.84
C HIS A 468 4.92 14.64 -22.29
N GLY A 469 5.22 15.88 -21.90
CA GLY A 469 6.51 16.51 -22.16
C GLY A 469 7.08 17.22 -20.93
N ALA A 470 8.05 16.58 -20.26
CA ALA A 470 8.80 17.13 -19.14
C ALA A 470 9.94 18.05 -19.60
N PHE A 471 10.45 18.89 -18.70
CA PHE A 471 11.63 19.74 -19.00
C PHE A 471 12.81 18.94 -19.53
N GLY A 472 13.28 19.28 -20.71
CA GLY A 472 14.40 18.62 -21.38
C GLY A 472 14.03 17.31 -22.08
N SER A 473 12.76 16.96 -22.17
CA SER A 473 12.21 15.71 -22.72
C SER A 473 12.67 14.46 -21.95
N GLN A 474 11.77 13.66 -21.53
CA GLN A 474 12.05 12.41 -20.78
C GLN A 474 12.42 11.23 -21.70
N ASN A 475 12.32 11.38 -23.01
CA ASN A 475 12.59 10.30 -23.97
C ASN A 475 13.21 10.76 -25.31
N GLY A 476 13.28 12.08 -25.60
CA GLY A 476 13.83 12.63 -26.83
C GLY A 476 12.97 12.39 -28.07
N LYS A 477 11.70 12.01 -27.91
CA LYS A 477 10.75 11.76 -29.00
C LYS A 477 9.90 13.00 -29.27
N ASP A 478 9.31 13.07 -30.46
CA ASP A 478 8.43 14.15 -30.93
C ASP A 478 7.19 14.32 -30.04
N HIS A 479 6.63 13.24 -29.53
CA HIS A 479 5.48 13.26 -28.59
C HIS A 479 5.82 13.91 -27.24
N SER A 480 7.07 14.01 -26.85
CA SER A 480 7.47 14.82 -25.67
C SER A 480 7.60 16.31 -25.99
N GLY A 481 7.35 16.70 -27.23
CA GLY A 481 7.43 18.08 -27.71
C GLY A 481 8.84 18.65 -27.88
N ASP A 482 9.90 17.90 -27.67
CA ASP A 482 11.30 18.35 -27.77
C ASP A 482 12.23 17.22 -28.23
N ILE A 483 12.71 17.28 -29.46
CA ILE A 483 13.66 16.33 -30.04
C ILE A 483 15.11 16.86 -30.07
N THR A 484 15.45 17.84 -29.24
CA THR A 484 16.80 18.41 -29.19
C THR A 484 17.87 17.34 -28.91
N TYR A 485 17.53 16.34 -28.10
CA TYR A 485 18.38 15.19 -27.80
C TYR A 485 17.63 13.89 -28.19
N PRO A 486 17.67 13.51 -29.49
CA PRO A 486 16.86 12.39 -29.97
C PRO A 486 17.15 11.07 -29.25
N ASP A 487 16.08 10.30 -29.01
CA ASP A 487 16.09 8.96 -28.39
C ASP A 487 16.51 8.87 -26.92
N GLN A 488 16.90 9.96 -26.28
CA GLN A 488 17.30 9.97 -24.87
C GLN A 488 16.63 11.08 -24.07
N GLY A 489 16.45 12.26 -24.70
CA GLY A 489 16.09 13.47 -23.96
C GLY A 489 17.24 13.97 -23.08
N ASP A 490 16.96 14.97 -22.29
CA ASP A 490 17.92 15.61 -21.36
C ASP A 490 17.31 15.74 -19.94
N PHE A 491 16.16 15.11 -19.72
CA PHE A 491 15.45 15.13 -18.44
C PHE A 491 16.23 14.39 -17.35
N PHE A 492 16.51 13.10 -17.56
CA PHE A 492 17.20 12.28 -16.58
C PHE A 492 18.67 12.68 -16.40
N GLY A 493 19.30 13.19 -17.45
CA GLY A 493 20.71 13.64 -17.42
C GLY A 493 20.97 14.96 -16.68
N LYS A 494 19.91 15.73 -16.34
CA LYS A 494 20.04 17.03 -15.69
C LYS A 494 19.13 17.19 -14.47
N GLU A 495 19.75 17.26 -13.32
CA GLU A 495 19.03 17.49 -12.05
C GLU A 495 18.14 18.76 -12.10
N GLU A 496 18.57 19.81 -12.79
CA GLU A 496 17.78 21.03 -12.97
C GLU A 496 16.44 20.77 -13.66
N ASN A 497 16.38 19.92 -14.69
CA ASN A 497 15.16 19.56 -15.41
C ASN A 497 14.22 18.75 -14.52
N ILE A 498 14.77 17.82 -13.76
CA ILE A 498 14.01 17.04 -12.77
C ILE A 498 13.39 17.96 -11.72
N GLN A 499 14.16 18.90 -11.17
CA GLN A 499 13.67 19.85 -10.18
C GLN A 499 12.60 20.80 -10.73
N LYS A 500 12.73 21.27 -11.96
CA LYS A 500 11.72 22.08 -12.63
C LYS A 500 10.41 21.30 -12.82
N THR A 501 10.51 20.04 -13.23
CA THR A 501 9.34 19.16 -13.39
C THR A 501 8.68 18.84 -12.05
N ILE A 502 9.44 18.60 -10.99
CA ILE A 502 8.92 18.43 -9.63
C ILE A 502 8.13 19.67 -9.20
N LYS A 503 8.67 20.87 -9.38
CA LYS A 503 7.98 22.12 -9.04
C LYS A 503 6.71 22.34 -9.84
N LEU A 504 6.71 21.93 -11.10
CA LEU A 504 5.51 21.99 -11.94
C LEU A 504 4.44 21.03 -11.40
N TRP A 505 4.82 19.82 -11.03
CA TRP A 505 3.90 18.88 -10.38
C TRP A 505 3.41 19.36 -9.01
N GLU A 506 4.24 19.98 -8.21
CA GLU A 506 3.84 20.64 -6.96
C GLU A 506 2.74 21.68 -7.19
N ALA A 507 2.89 22.49 -8.25
CA ALA A 507 1.91 23.51 -8.61
C ALA A 507 0.59 22.88 -9.12
N ILE A 508 0.66 21.85 -9.96
CA ILE A 508 -0.52 21.10 -10.44
C ILE A 508 -1.26 20.45 -9.27
N ALA A 509 -0.53 19.77 -8.40
CA ALA A 509 -1.10 19.12 -7.22
C ALA A 509 -1.77 20.14 -6.27
N ALA A 510 -1.13 21.29 -6.03
CA ALA A 510 -1.69 22.36 -5.21
C ALA A 510 -2.97 22.96 -5.83
N ARG A 511 -3.03 23.09 -7.17
CA ARG A 511 -4.18 23.62 -7.89
C ARG A 511 -5.40 22.70 -7.81
N TYR A 512 -5.18 21.38 -7.99
CA TYR A 512 -6.28 20.42 -8.14
C TYR A 512 -6.52 19.55 -6.92
N ASN A 513 -5.77 19.72 -5.83
CA ASN A 513 -6.01 18.99 -4.59
C ASN A 513 -7.48 18.99 -4.21
N GLY A 514 -8.05 17.78 -4.06
CA GLY A 514 -9.45 17.56 -3.72
C GLY A 514 -10.44 17.87 -4.84
N ASN A 515 -10.03 18.04 -6.10
CA ASN A 515 -10.93 18.12 -7.24
C ASN A 515 -11.40 16.71 -7.63
N GLU A 516 -12.67 16.39 -7.34
CA GLU A 516 -13.22 15.04 -7.54
C GLU A 516 -13.35 14.60 -9.01
N TRP A 517 -13.13 15.50 -9.97
CA TRP A 517 -13.17 15.21 -11.40
C TRP A 517 -11.78 15.03 -12.03
N VAL A 518 -10.73 15.21 -11.26
CA VAL A 518 -9.37 14.81 -11.63
C VAL A 518 -9.20 13.35 -11.24
N ALA A 519 -9.06 12.47 -12.24
CA ALA A 519 -8.89 11.03 -12.01
C ALA A 519 -7.56 10.69 -11.34
N GLY A 520 -6.56 11.52 -11.56
CA GLY A 520 -5.21 11.35 -11.02
C GLY A 520 -4.15 12.08 -11.83
N TYR A 521 -2.90 11.83 -11.49
CA TYR A 521 -1.70 12.41 -12.07
C TYR A 521 -0.83 11.33 -12.70
N ASP A 522 -0.68 11.38 -14.01
CA ASP A 522 0.23 10.53 -14.79
C ASP A 522 1.58 11.25 -14.89
N LEU A 523 2.55 10.79 -14.08
CA LEU A 523 3.71 11.61 -13.75
C LEU A 523 4.66 11.85 -14.91
N LEU A 524 4.86 10.88 -15.78
CA LEU A 524 5.77 10.98 -16.94
C LEU A 524 5.32 10.02 -18.04
N ASN A 525 5.00 10.54 -19.21
CA ASN A 525 4.69 9.74 -20.39
C ASN A 525 5.96 9.10 -20.98
N GLU A 526 5.96 7.78 -21.17
CA GLU A 526 7.00 7.01 -21.85
C GLU A 526 8.44 7.43 -21.51
N PRO A 527 8.87 7.35 -20.26
CA PRO A 527 10.15 7.89 -19.80
C PRO A 527 11.35 7.06 -20.26
N GLY A 528 11.55 6.96 -21.56
CA GLY A 528 12.58 6.13 -22.22
C GLY A 528 14.02 6.59 -22.07
N GLY A 529 14.28 7.78 -21.50
CA GLY A 529 15.63 8.31 -21.31
C GLY A 529 16.42 7.66 -20.17
N ALA A 530 15.75 6.91 -19.28
CA ALA A 530 16.36 6.09 -18.25
C ALA A 530 15.59 4.78 -18.08
N LEU A 531 16.19 3.76 -17.48
CA LEU A 531 15.58 2.45 -17.25
C LEU A 531 15.85 1.95 -15.83
N GLY A 532 14.92 1.16 -15.31
CA GLY A 532 15.09 0.47 -14.03
C GLY A 532 15.20 1.44 -12.84
N THR A 533 16.19 1.24 -11.98
CA THR A 533 16.32 1.97 -10.71
C THR A 533 16.39 3.48 -10.90
N GLU A 534 17.15 3.96 -11.88
CA GLU A 534 17.30 5.40 -12.15
C GLU A 534 15.94 6.04 -12.50
N GLN A 535 15.16 5.41 -13.35
CA GLN A 535 13.81 5.86 -13.70
C GLN A 535 12.93 5.95 -12.45
N PHE A 536 12.88 4.88 -11.65
CA PHE A 536 11.95 4.78 -10.52
C PHE A 536 12.38 5.62 -9.31
N GLU A 537 13.67 5.91 -9.15
CA GLU A 537 14.13 6.91 -8.16
C GLU A 537 13.62 8.33 -8.51
N VAL A 538 13.55 8.67 -9.79
CA VAL A 538 12.96 9.94 -10.21
C VAL A 538 11.44 9.95 -10.01
N TYR A 539 10.75 8.86 -10.39
CA TYR A 539 9.33 8.72 -10.10
C TYR A 539 9.02 8.86 -8.60
N ASP A 540 9.83 8.24 -7.74
CA ASP A 540 9.67 8.32 -6.28
C ASP A 540 9.83 9.75 -5.75
N ARG A 541 10.76 10.52 -6.31
CA ARG A 541 10.95 11.94 -5.95
C ARG A 541 9.74 12.78 -6.33
N ILE A 542 9.21 12.59 -7.55
CA ILE A 542 8.01 13.31 -8.01
C ILE A 542 6.80 12.86 -7.16
N TYR A 543 6.63 11.56 -6.94
CA TYR A 543 5.57 10.99 -6.10
C TYR A 543 5.57 11.62 -4.70
N LYS A 544 6.72 11.68 -4.03
CA LYS A 544 6.84 12.27 -2.70
C LYS A 544 6.52 13.76 -2.66
N ALA A 545 6.92 14.50 -3.69
CA ALA A 545 6.62 15.92 -3.81
C ALA A 545 5.12 16.15 -3.99
N VAL A 546 4.47 15.39 -4.87
CA VAL A 546 3.02 15.43 -5.06
C VAL A 546 2.28 15.04 -3.77
N ARG A 547 2.67 13.93 -3.12
CA ARG A 547 2.05 13.45 -1.88
C ARG A 547 2.20 14.39 -0.69
N ALA A 548 3.24 15.20 -0.66
CA ALA A 548 3.41 16.25 0.37
C ALA A 548 2.32 17.33 0.28
N ILE A 549 1.69 17.51 -0.87
CA ILE A 549 0.67 18.52 -1.17
C ILE A 549 -0.71 17.88 -1.29
N ASP A 550 -0.81 16.79 -2.06
CA ASP A 550 -2.04 16.07 -2.37
C ASP A 550 -1.90 14.60 -1.96
N GLN A 551 -2.53 14.26 -0.85
CA GLN A 551 -2.49 12.91 -0.27
C GLN A 551 -3.55 11.98 -0.85
N ASP A 552 -4.49 12.54 -1.64
CA ASP A 552 -5.71 11.84 -1.98
C ASP A 552 -5.80 11.38 -3.44
N HIS A 553 -5.38 12.18 -4.43
CA HIS A 553 -5.47 11.78 -5.83
C HIS A 553 -4.62 10.53 -6.16
N ILE A 554 -5.12 9.75 -7.09
CA ILE A 554 -4.38 8.63 -7.66
C ILE A 554 -3.14 9.17 -8.39
N ILE A 555 -2.01 8.48 -8.23
CA ILE A 555 -0.80 8.72 -9.02
C ILE A 555 -0.59 7.53 -9.95
N GLN A 556 -0.36 7.82 -11.24
CA GLN A 556 -0.03 6.78 -12.20
C GLN A 556 1.49 6.68 -12.40
N ILE A 557 1.97 5.45 -12.40
CA ILE A 557 3.38 5.10 -12.65
C ILE A 557 3.40 4.24 -13.91
N GLN A 558 4.18 4.67 -14.90
CA GLN A 558 4.18 4.04 -16.21
C GLN A 558 5.34 3.07 -16.41
N ALA A 559 5.02 1.91 -17.00
CA ALA A 559 6.01 1.03 -17.62
C ALA A 559 6.27 1.47 -19.06
N ILE A 560 7.54 1.51 -19.49
CA ILE A 560 7.88 1.95 -20.84
C ILE A 560 7.45 0.93 -21.89
N TRP A 561 7.83 -0.37 -21.71
CA TRP A 561 7.62 -1.39 -22.72
C TRP A 561 6.86 -2.61 -22.19
N GLU A 562 7.22 -3.09 -21.02
CA GLU A 562 6.70 -4.34 -20.48
C GLU A 562 6.19 -4.18 -19.05
N PRO A 563 5.06 -4.80 -18.70
CA PRO A 563 4.53 -4.77 -17.33
C PRO A 563 5.55 -5.22 -16.27
N THR A 564 6.41 -6.17 -16.63
CA THR A 564 7.47 -6.69 -15.75
C THR A 564 8.58 -5.70 -15.42
N HIS A 565 8.62 -4.56 -16.09
CA HIS A 565 9.59 -3.50 -15.78
C HIS A 565 9.22 -2.69 -14.54
N LEU A 566 7.94 -2.69 -14.13
CA LEU A 566 7.50 -1.98 -12.93
C LEU A 566 7.92 -2.71 -11.65
N PRO A 567 8.41 -1.98 -10.64
CA PRO A 567 8.76 -2.57 -9.34
C PRO A 567 7.50 -2.84 -8.51
N ALA A 568 7.62 -3.69 -7.49
CA ALA A 568 6.56 -3.80 -6.49
C ALA A 568 6.36 -2.45 -5.80
N PRO A 569 5.11 -1.96 -5.62
CA PRO A 569 4.85 -0.66 -5.00
C PRO A 569 5.47 -0.52 -3.60
N THR A 570 5.49 -1.61 -2.85
CA THR A 570 6.08 -1.68 -1.50
C THR A 570 7.58 -1.40 -1.45
N LEU A 571 8.28 -1.52 -2.58
CA LEU A 571 9.72 -1.23 -2.64
C LEU A 571 10.01 0.26 -2.37
N TYR A 572 9.13 1.14 -2.85
CA TYR A 572 9.22 2.60 -2.68
C TYR A 572 8.22 3.14 -1.64
N GLY A 573 7.33 2.29 -1.12
CA GLY A 573 6.25 2.70 -0.21
C GLY A 573 5.15 3.49 -0.94
N TRP A 574 4.91 3.21 -2.22
CA TRP A 574 3.86 3.87 -2.99
C TRP A 574 2.48 3.33 -2.60
N GLU A 575 1.59 4.26 -2.30
CA GLU A 575 0.20 4.02 -1.93
C GLU A 575 -0.74 4.80 -2.86
N ASN A 576 -1.96 4.31 -3.05
CA ASN A 576 -2.96 4.91 -3.94
C ASN A 576 -2.41 5.19 -5.34
N VAL A 577 -1.74 4.19 -5.92
CA VAL A 577 -1.13 4.24 -7.25
C VAL A 577 -1.84 3.30 -8.22
N VAL A 578 -1.79 3.66 -9.49
CA VAL A 578 -2.25 2.85 -10.62
C VAL A 578 -1.05 2.59 -11.52
N TYR A 579 -0.91 1.37 -12.00
CA TYR A 579 0.13 1.04 -12.95
C TYR A 579 -0.38 1.18 -14.38
N GLN A 580 0.34 1.99 -15.15
CA GLN A 580 -0.03 2.32 -16.51
C GLN A 580 0.86 1.63 -17.53
N TYR A 581 0.24 1.23 -18.64
CA TYR A 581 0.90 0.55 -19.75
C TYR A 581 0.46 1.13 -21.08
N HIS A 582 1.38 1.09 -22.07
CA HIS A 582 1.08 1.37 -23.47
C HIS A 582 1.20 0.08 -24.28
N PHE A 583 0.15 -0.27 -25.03
CA PHE A 583 0.08 -1.53 -25.73
C PHE A 583 -0.05 -1.35 -27.24
N TYR A 584 1.06 -1.53 -27.95
CA TYR A 584 1.15 -1.43 -29.39
C TYR A 584 1.78 -2.69 -29.98
N GLY A 585 1.01 -3.55 -30.64
CA GLY A 585 1.49 -4.77 -31.29
C GLY A 585 2.02 -4.47 -32.71
N TRP A 586 3.23 -3.91 -32.81
CA TRP A 586 3.79 -3.40 -34.07
C TRP A 586 4.22 -4.44 -35.09
N ASP A 587 4.64 -5.66 -34.70
CA ASP A 587 5.31 -6.59 -35.59
C ASP A 587 4.38 -7.14 -36.69
N ASP A 588 3.07 -7.29 -36.42
CA ASP A 588 2.09 -7.70 -37.43
C ASP A 588 0.72 -7.04 -37.16
N ILE A 589 0.62 -5.78 -37.61
CA ILE A 589 -0.48 -4.85 -37.28
C ILE A 589 -1.85 -5.27 -37.85
N ASN A 590 -1.90 -6.17 -38.85
CA ASN A 590 -3.13 -6.61 -39.48
C ASN A 590 -3.54 -8.05 -39.11
N ASN A 591 -2.73 -8.74 -38.33
CA ASN A 591 -2.90 -10.14 -38.00
C ASN A 591 -3.63 -10.32 -36.67
N LEU A 592 -4.84 -10.79 -36.70
CA LEU A 592 -5.68 -11.03 -35.53
C LEU A 592 -4.99 -11.97 -34.51
N GLU A 593 -4.41 -13.08 -34.98
CA GLU A 593 -3.80 -14.06 -34.07
C GLU A 593 -2.52 -13.51 -33.40
N TYR A 594 -1.76 -12.68 -34.12
CA TYR A 594 -0.64 -11.96 -33.53
C TYR A 594 -1.12 -10.96 -32.45
N GLN A 595 -2.14 -10.14 -32.76
CA GLN A 595 -2.68 -9.16 -31.80
C GLN A 595 -3.26 -9.85 -30.56
N LYS A 596 -3.96 -10.97 -30.74
CA LYS A 596 -4.42 -11.80 -29.62
C LYS A 596 -3.26 -12.34 -28.78
N ALA A 597 -2.24 -12.91 -29.40
CA ALA A 597 -1.07 -13.43 -28.71
C ALA A 597 -0.33 -12.33 -27.94
N PHE A 598 -0.20 -11.14 -28.56
CA PHE A 598 0.39 -9.97 -27.95
C PHE A 598 -0.37 -9.55 -26.67
N ILE A 599 -1.68 -9.33 -26.75
CA ILE A 599 -2.49 -8.95 -25.58
C ILE A 599 -2.47 -10.03 -24.51
N ASN A 600 -2.61 -11.31 -24.87
CA ASN A 600 -2.55 -12.42 -23.90
C ASN A 600 -1.20 -12.49 -23.17
N SER A 601 -0.10 -12.10 -23.83
CA SER A 601 1.21 -12.02 -23.17
C SER A 601 1.23 -10.91 -22.12
N LYS A 602 0.57 -9.76 -22.38
CA LYS A 602 0.48 -8.66 -21.41
C LYS A 602 -0.37 -9.03 -20.21
N ILE A 603 -1.49 -9.74 -20.42
CA ILE A 603 -2.31 -10.30 -19.32
C ILE A 603 -1.46 -11.22 -18.44
N LYS A 604 -0.72 -12.11 -19.06
CA LYS A 604 0.17 -13.02 -18.31
C LYS A 604 1.20 -12.25 -17.48
N TYR A 605 1.89 -11.27 -18.07
CA TYR A 605 2.87 -10.48 -17.35
C TYR A 605 2.26 -9.73 -16.15
N VAL A 606 1.07 -9.16 -16.31
CA VAL A 606 0.38 -8.45 -15.23
C VAL A 606 -0.13 -9.40 -14.15
N ASN A 607 -0.77 -10.52 -14.52
CA ASN A 607 -1.50 -11.36 -13.58
C ASN A 607 -0.66 -12.48 -12.97
N GLU A 608 0.36 -12.99 -13.68
CA GLU A 608 1.16 -14.12 -13.24
C GLU A 608 2.57 -13.69 -12.81
N ASP A 609 3.26 -12.90 -13.65
CA ASP A 609 4.68 -12.61 -13.44
C ASP A 609 4.91 -11.48 -12.42
N THR A 610 4.07 -10.45 -12.40
CA THR A 610 4.14 -9.36 -11.41
C THR A 610 3.07 -9.48 -10.34
N ASN A 611 1.83 -9.68 -10.73
CA ASN A 611 0.66 -9.88 -9.85
C ASN A 611 0.59 -8.90 -8.67
N TYR A 612 0.86 -7.63 -8.93
CA TYR A 612 0.81 -6.59 -7.92
C TYR A 612 -0.65 -6.25 -7.55
N ASN A 613 -0.86 -5.89 -6.29
CA ASN A 613 -2.18 -5.48 -5.80
C ASN A 613 -2.44 -3.99 -6.09
N VAL A 614 -2.43 -3.64 -7.37
CA VAL A 614 -2.71 -2.28 -7.88
C VAL A 614 -3.61 -2.36 -9.11
N PRO A 615 -4.48 -1.35 -9.36
CA PRO A 615 -5.26 -1.29 -10.58
C PRO A 615 -4.36 -1.10 -11.81
N VAL A 616 -4.86 -1.57 -12.95
CA VAL A 616 -4.20 -1.44 -14.25
C VAL A 616 -4.92 -0.39 -15.08
N PHE A 617 -4.16 0.46 -15.75
CA PHE A 617 -4.61 1.43 -16.72
C PHE A 617 -3.84 1.25 -18.04
N VAL A 618 -4.54 0.97 -19.13
CA VAL A 618 -3.95 0.98 -20.47
C VAL A 618 -4.05 2.40 -21.01
N GLY A 619 -3.00 3.21 -20.77
CA GLY A 619 -3.01 4.65 -21.09
C GLY A 619 -3.03 4.96 -22.55
N GLU A 620 -2.38 4.11 -23.34
CA GLU A 620 -2.37 4.22 -24.78
C GLU A 620 -2.42 2.86 -25.44
N PHE A 621 -3.21 2.74 -26.53
CA PHE A 621 -3.23 1.59 -27.37
C PHE A 621 -3.88 1.89 -28.72
N THR A 622 -3.56 1.05 -29.71
CA THR A 622 -4.34 0.87 -30.92
C THR A 622 -4.24 -0.59 -31.35
N PHE A 623 -5.28 -1.10 -32.00
CA PHE A 623 -5.27 -2.40 -32.66
C PHE A 623 -5.24 -2.25 -34.19
N PHE A 624 -4.81 -1.09 -34.65
CA PHE A 624 -4.60 -0.73 -36.06
C PHE A 624 -5.85 -0.90 -36.92
N THR A 625 -5.72 -1.56 -38.09
CA THR A 625 -6.80 -1.61 -39.11
C THR A 625 -7.72 -2.82 -39.01
N ASN A 626 -7.38 -3.83 -38.22
CA ASN A 626 -8.20 -5.02 -38.04
C ASN A 626 -9.23 -4.86 -36.95
N MET A 627 -10.50 -4.73 -37.27
CA MET A 627 -11.59 -4.48 -36.31
C MET A 627 -11.86 -5.67 -35.39
N ASP A 628 -11.58 -6.90 -35.79
CA ASP A 628 -11.69 -8.07 -34.91
C ASP A 628 -10.62 -8.02 -33.80
N SER A 629 -9.47 -7.38 -34.10
CA SER A 629 -8.43 -7.14 -33.07
C SER A 629 -8.88 -6.08 -32.05
N TRP A 630 -9.59 -5.04 -32.49
CA TRP A 630 -10.19 -4.05 -31.59
C TRP A 630 -11.24 -4.70 -30.70
N GLU A 631 -12.16 -5.45 -31.26
CA GLU A 631 -13.21 -6.15 -30.50
C GLU A 631 -12.60 -7.11 -29.46
N TYR A 632 -11.60 -7.89 -29.86
CA TYR A 632 -10.93 -8.81 -28.96
C TYR A 632 -10.21 -8.08 -27.82
N GLY A 633 -9.37 -7.10 -28.15
CA GLY A 633 -8.55 -6.41 -27.15
C GLY A 633 -9.39 -5.64 -26.12
N LEU A 634 -10.43 -4.93 -26.60
CA LEU A 634 -11.36 -4.21 -25.73
C LEU A 634 -12.18 -5.16 -24.85
N SER A 635 -12.67 -6.30 -25.41
CA SER A 635 -13.37 -7.31 -24.60
C SER A 635 -12.48 -7.84 -23.48
N VAL A 636 -11.20 -8.07 -23.77
CA VAL A 636 -10.22 -8.51 -22.77
C VAL A 636 -10.00 -7.46 -21.70
N PHE A 637 -9.87 -6.16 -22.05
CA PHE A 637 -9.72 -5.10 -21.06
C PHE A 637 -10.94 -5.00 -20.14
N ASP A 638 -12.14 -5.15 -20.71
CA ASP A 638 -13.39 -5.16 -19.96
C ASP A 638 -13.48 -6.37 -19.02
N GLU A 639 -13.13 -7.58 -19.49
CA GLU A 639 -13.11 -8.81 -18.69
C GLU A 639 -12.08 -8.73 -17.53
N GLN A 640 -10.92 -8.11 -17.78
CA GLN A 640 -9.91 -7.91 -16.73
C GLN A 640 -10.25 -6.75 -15.77
N GLY A 641 -11.29 -5.96 -16.08
CA GLY A 641 -11.61 -4.75 -15.33
C GLY A 641 -10.56 -3.65 -15.45
N TRP A 642 -9.71 -3.69 -16.48
CA TRP A 642 -8.68 -2.68 -16.70
C TRP A 642 -9.29 -1.39 -17.22
N SER A 643 -8.88 -0.27 -16.66
CA SER A 643 -9.19 1.05 -17.21
C SER A 643 -8.35 1.30 -18.47
N TYR A 644 -8.87 2.09 -19.42
CA TYR A 644 -8.14 2.34 -20.67
C TYR A 644 -8.54 3.64 -21.37
N THR A 645 -7.57 4.20 -22.12
CA THR A 645 -7.76 5.32 -23.05
C THR A 645 -7.07 5.03 -24.37
N SER A 646 -7.82 5.04 -25.50
CA SER A 646 -7.26 4.83 -26.83
C SER A 646 -6.37 6.00 -27.27
N TRP A 647 -5.36 5.76 -28.04
CA TRP A 647 -4.64 6.79 -28.78
C TRP A 647 -5.18 6.85 -30.19
N THR A 648 -5.99 7.85 -30.58
CA THR A 648 -6.32 9.08 -29.91
C THR A 648 -7.71 9.59 -30.37
N TYR A 649 -8.21 10.71 -29.79
CA TYR A 649 -9.51 11.27 -30.17
C TYR A 649 -9.52 11.80 -31.60
N LYS A 650 -8.64 12.76 -31.95
CA LYS A 650 -8.60 13.44 -33.26
C LYS A 650 -7.26 13.24 -33.97
N VAL A 651 -7.32 13.03 -35.29
CA VAL A 651 -6.13 12.88 -36.15
C VAL A 651 -6.34 13.63 -37.46
N ALA A 652 -5.38 14.47 -37.83
CA ALA A 652 -5.30 15.04 -39.18
C ALA A 652 -4.56 14.06 -40.08
N GLY A 653 -5.30 13.27 -40.86
CA GLY A 653 -4.82 12.28 -41.78
C GLY A 653 -5.96 11.38 -42.21
N ALA A 654 -6.33 11.41 -43.48
CA ALA A 654 -7.41 10.58 -44.03
C ALA A 654 -7.06 9.09 -43.89
N ASN A 655 -8.05 8.28 -43.49
CA ASN A 655 -7.94 6.83 -43.26
C ASN A 655 -7.01 6.43 -42.07
N SER A 656 -6.86 7.29 -41.10
CA SER A 656 -6.12 6.93 -39.88
C SER A 656 -6.80 5.78 -39.12
N SER A 657 -6.01 4.78 -38.74
CA SER A 657 -6.44 3.69 -37.86
C SER A 657 -6.31 4.07 -36.36
N TRP A 658 -6.04 5.35 -36.07
CA TRP A 658 -5.73 5.84 -34.73
C TRP A 658 -6.86 6.71 -34.14
N GLY A 659 -7.47 7.57 -34.96
CA GLY A 659 -8.42 8.57 -34.48
C GLY A 659 -9.87 8.13 -34.50
N MET A 660 -10.63 8.48 -33.46
CA MET A 660 -12.09 8.39 -33.47
C MET A 660 -12.69 9.38 -34.47
N TYR A 661 -12.04 10.51 -34.64
CA TYR A 661 -12.39 11.56 -35.60
C TYR A 661 -11.18 11.92 -36.46
N THR A 662 -11.38 12.05 -37.76
CA THR A 662 -10.29 12.31 -38.72
C THR A 662 -10.64 13.47 -39.64
N MET A 663 -9.62 14.21 -40.06
CA MET A 663 -9.71 15.20 -41.11
C MET A 663 -8.59 15.01 -42.15
N PRO A 664 -8.77 15.45 -43.41
CA PRO A 664 -7.69 15.43 -44.38
C PRO A 664 -6.49 16.27 -43.95
N LYS A 665 -5.27 15.75 -44.11
CA LYS A 665 -4.01 16.48 -44.02
C LYS A 665 -3.47 16.72 -45.42
N ASN A 666 -3.61 17.92 -45.94
CA ASN A 666 -3.22 18.30 -47.30
C ASN A 666 -2.75 19.78 -47.33
N ASP A 667 -2.38 20.27 -48.48
CA ASP A 667 -1.83 21.64 -48.63
C ASP A 667 -2.77 22.73 -48.12
N SER A 668 -4.09 22.50 -48.08
CA SER A 668 -5.06 23.50 -47.60
C SER A 668 -5.23 23.46 -46.06
N THR A 669 -4.91 22.37 -45.44
CA THR A 669 -5.04 22.16 -43.99
C THR A 669 -3.69 22.11 -43.27
N ASN A 670 -2.66 21.55 -43.90
CA ASN A 670 -1.34 21.37 -43.31
C ASN A 670 -0.56 22.68 -43.34
N VAL A 671 -0.06 23.11 -42.16
CA VAL A 671 0.78 24.30 -42.00
C VAL A 671 2.24 23.98 -42.25
N ASN A 672 2.87 24.71 -43.18
CA ASN A 672 4.33 24.69 -43.33
C ASN A 672 4.94 25.80 -42.44
N ILE A 673 5.53 25.38 -41.33
CA ILE A 673 6.08 26.31 -40.35
C ILE A 673 7.17 27.23 -40.90
N ASN A 674 7.84 26.86 -41.99
CA ASN A 674 8.95 27.63 -42.59
C ASN A 674 8.48 28.60 -43.65
N THR A 675 7.39 28.34 -44.38
CA THR A 675 7.00 29.07 -45.58
C THR A 675 5.67 29.80 -45.47
N ASP A 676 4.69 29.26 -44.75
CA ASP A 676 3.38 29.91 -44.63
C ASP A 676 3.50 31.20 -43.84
N ASP A 677 2.92 32.28 -44.35
CA ASP A 677 2.85 33.52 -43.59
C ASP A 677 1.86 33.45 -42.42
N PHE A 678 1.87 34.49 -41.58
CA PHE A 678 1.07 34.51 -40.34
C PHE A 678 -0.42 34.33 -40.62
N GLU A 679 -0.97 35.03 -41.60
CA GLU A 679 -2.38 34.98 -41.95
C GLU A 679 -2.77 33.63 -42.55
N THR A 680 -1.89 33.01 -43.33
CA THR A 680 -2.08 31.68 -43.90
C THR A 680 -2.11 30.62 -42.78
N VAL A 681 -1.18 30.66 -41.82
CA VAL A 681 -1.17 29.76 -40.65
C VAL A 681 -2.47 29.92 -39.88
N LYS A 682 -2.82 31.18 -39.54
CA LYS A 682 -4.02 31.49 -38.79
C LYS A 682 -5.29 30.99 -39.48
N ALA A 683 -5.38 31.17 -40.81
CA ALA A 683 -6.54 30.71 -41.60
C ALA A 683 -6.66 29.20 -41.61
N LYS A 684 -5.53 28.46 -41.78
CA LYS A 684 -5.50 27.00 -41.78
C LYS A 684 -5.92 26.41 -40.41
N TRP A 685 -5.59 27.11 -39.32
CA TRP A 685 -5.84 26.64 -37.95
C TRP A 685 -7.14 27.21 -37.33
N SER A 686 -7.87 28.05 -38.03
CA SER A 686 -9.13 28.62 -37.54
C SER A 686 -10.37 27.75 -37.83
N ASN A 687 -10.24 26.68 -38.61
CA ASN A 687 -11.37 25.86 -38.96
C ASN A 687 -10.92 24.43 -39.26
N PHE A 688 -11.30 23.52 -38.40
CA PHE A 688 -11.07 22.09 -38.57
C PHE A 688 -12.40 21.37 -38.82
N ASP A 689 -12.45 20.57 -39.89
CA ASP A 689 -13.63 19.79 -40.28
C ASP A 689 -13.36 18.31 -40.08
N PHE A 690 -13.59 17.84 -38.84
CA PHE A 690 -13.43 16.46 -38.45
C PHE A 690 -14.65 15.61 -38.81
N THR A 691 -14.41 14.47 -39.39
CA THR A 691 -15.41 13.46 -39.68
C THR A 691 -15.25 12.26 -38.76
N ARG A 692 -16.34 11.74 -38.24
CA ARG A 692 -16.36 10.56 -37.38
C ARG A 692 -15.83 9.33 -38.15
N ASN A 693 -14.82 8.70 -37.63
CA ASN A 693 -14.28 7.44 -38.13
C ASN A 693 -15.13 6.26 -37.61
N THR A 694 -16.16 5.89 -38.38
CA THR A 694 -17.17 4.94 -37.91
C THR A 694 -16.57 3.60 -37.47
N SER A 695 -15.53 3.11 -38.15
CA SER A 695 -14.89 1.84 -37.77
C SER A 695 -14.33 1.84 -36.36
N ILE A 696 -13.53 2.84 -36.02
CA ILE A 696 -12.88 2.96 -34.71
C ILE A 696 -13.88 3.44 -33.65
N ALA A 697 -14.64 4.50 -33.97
CA ALA A 697 -15.57 5.11 -33.02
C ALA A 697 -16.73 4.16 -32.65
N ASP A 698 -17.23 3.31 -33.57
CA ASP A 698 -18.31 2.38 -33.25
C ASP A 698 -17.87 1.29 -32.27
N VAL A 699 -16.69 0.70 -32.49
CA VAL A 699 -16.18 -0.33 -31.58
C VAL A 699 -15.82 0.24 -30.22
N LEU A 700 -15.17 1.41 -30.17
CA LEU A 700 -14.86 2.09 -28.91
C LEU A 700 -16.12 2.49 -28.15
N SER A 701 -17.08 3.15 -28.84
CA SER A 701 -18.34 3.58 -28.22
C SER A 701 -19.15 2.41 -27.66
N LYS A 702 -19.16 1.26 -28.37
CA LYS A 702 -19.77 0.04 -27.88
C LYS A 702 -19.18 -0.35 -26.51
N HIS A 703 -17.85 -0.42 -26.40
CA HIS A 703 -17.16 -0.84 -25.19
C HIS A 703 -17.16 0.22 -24.07
N PHE A 704 -17.15 1.51 -24.40
CA PHE A 704 -17.30 2.58 -23.42
C PHE A 704 -18.66 2.52 -22.71
N LYS A 705 -19.71 2.06 -23.39
CA LYS A 705 -21.09 1.94 -22.87
C LYS A 705 -21.34 0.60 -22.15
N ILE A 706 -20.41 -0.35 -22.19
CA ILE A 706 -20.53 -1.59 -21.43
C ILE A 706 -20.37 -1.25 -19.94
N VAL A 707 -21.45 -1.39 -19.21
CA VAL A 707 -21.42 -1.45 -17.73
C VAL A 707 -21.30 -2.93 -17.37
N SER A 708 -20.30 -3.33 -16.61
CA SER A 708 -20.21 -4.72 -16.14
C SER A 708 -21.49 -5.07 -15.40
N SER A 709 -22.18 -6.11 -15.85
CA SER A 709 -23.34 -6.60 -15.12
C SER A 709 -22.85 -7.19 -13.80
N ASP A 710 -23.26 -6.59 -12.69
CA ASP A 710 -23.04 -7.14 -11.38
C ASP A 710 -23.92 -8.39 -11.20
N LEU A 711 -23.28 -9.51 -10.91
CA LEU A 711 -23.94 -10.81 -10.66
C LEU A 711 -23.57 -11.39 -9.28
N ILE A 712 -22.81 -10.66 -8.49
CA ILE A 712 -22.31 -11.11 -7.18
C ILE A 712 -23.10 -10.39 -6.10
N ALA A 713 -23.72 -11.16 -5.22
CA ALA A 713 -24.45 -10.60 -4.08
C ALA A 713 -23.48 -10.06 -3.01
N PRO A 714 -23.90 -9.05 -2.23
CA PRO A 714 -23.05 -8.46 -1.22
C PRO A 714 -22.65 -9.46 -0.14
N VAL A 715 -21.49 -9.27 0.47
CA VAL A 715 -21.00 -10.07 1.59
C VAL A 715 -21.39 -9.37 2.89
N ILE A 716 -22.06 -10.10 3.78
CA ILE A 716 -22.43 -9.63 5.11
C ILE A 716 -21.49 -10.27 6.13
N GLU A 717 -20.71 -9.46 6.82
CA GLU A 717 -19.79 -9.85 7.87
C GLU A 717 -20.31 -9.37 9.23
N GLY A 718 -20.09 -10.16 10.28
CA GLY A 718 -20.47 -9.84 11.66
C GLY A 718 -19.99 -10.91 12.62
N ASN A 719 -20.15 -10.67 13.91
CA ASN A 719 -19.70 -11.60 14.96
C ASN A 719 -20.84 -11.94 15.92
N ASP A 720 -21.01 -13.23 16.24
CA ASP A 720 -21.85 -13.63 17.35
C ASP A 720 -21.40 -12.94 18.65
N ALA A 721 -22.32 -12.41 19.42
CA ALA A 721 -22.01 -11.59 20.58
C ALA A 721 -22.67 -12.07 21.86
N ALA A 722 -22.07 -11.74 23.01
CA ALA A 722 -22.68 -11.91 24.32
C ALA A 722 -22.70 -10.57 25.06
N VAL A 723 -23.86 -10.15 25.52
CA VAL A 723 -24.09 -8.88 26.21
C VAL A 723 -24.81 -9.12 27.55
N MET A 724 -24.80 -8.12 28.42
CA MET A 724 -25.55 -8.14 29.69
C MET A 724 -26.92 -7.54 29.49
N VAL A 725 -27.89 -7.97 30.32
CA VAL A 725 -29.23 -7.39 30.36
C VAL A 725 -29.14 -5.87 30.52
N GLY A 726 -29.91 -5.15 29.66
CA GLY A 726 -29.94 -3.67 29.68
C GLY A 726 -28.90 -2.98 28.80
N VAL A 727 -28.18 -3.69 27.92
CA VAL A 727 -27.30 -3.08 26.92
C VAL A 727 -28.05 -2.04 26.07
N LYS A 728 -27.42 -0.91 25.78
CA LYS A 728 -28.01 0.22 25.02
C LYS A 728 -27.50 0.34 23.57
N ALA A 729 -26.63 -0.56 23.15
CA ALA A 729 -26.13 -0.59 21.78
C ALA A 729 -27.19 -1.15 20.80
N THR A 730 -27.12 -0.73 19.54
CA THR A 730 -27.96 -1.29 18.47
C THR A 730 -27.51 -2.72 18.13
N VAL A 731 -28.38 -3.48 17.46
CA VAL A 731 -28.08 -4.84 17.00
C VAL A 731 -26.84 -4.84 16.09
N SER A 732 -26.73 -3.88 15.18
CA SER A 732 -25.59 -3.74 14.27
C SER A 732 -24.27 -3.44 14.99
N GLU A 733 -24.30 -2.59 16.03
CA GLU A 733 -23.13 -2.31 16.87
C GLU A 733 -22.73 -3.51 17.73
N ILE A 734 -23.71 -4.28 18.25
CA ILE A 734 -23.44 -5.47 19.05
C ILE A 734 -22.77 -6.57 18.23
N LEU A 735 -23.22 -6.76 17.00
CA LEU A 735 -22.72 -7.80 16.09
C LEU A 735 -21.51 -7.34 15.25
N ASP A 736 -21.10 -6.07 15.34
CA ASP A 736 -20.05 -5.46 14.52
C ASP A 736 -20.31 -5.72 13.02
N LEU A 737 -21.54 -5.40 12.56
CA LEU A 737 -21.97 -5.69 11.20
C LEU A 737 -21.27 -4.82 10.18
N PHE A 738 -20.79 -5.44 9.11
CA PHE A 738 -20.21 -4.81 7.97
C PHE A 738 -20.71 -5.45 6.68
N ILE A 739 -21.13 -4.64 5.70
CA ILE A 739 -21.66 -5.14 4.42
C ILE A 739 -20.85 -4.54 3.29
N LYS A 740 -20.29 -5.37 2.45
CA LYS A 740 -19.49 -4.96 1.29
C LYS A 740 -19.86 -5.77 0.05
N ASP A 741 -19.93 -5.06 -1.06
CA ASP A 741 -20.12 -5.63 -2.38
C ASP A 741 -18.88 -5.39 -3.25
N ASP A 742 -18.66 -6.23 -4.26
CA ASP A 742 -17.49 -6.11 -5.13
C ASP A 742 -17.59 -4.98 -6.15
N GLN A 743 -18.81 -4.57 -6.51
CA GLN A 743 -19.09 -3.46 -7.42
C GLN A 743 -19.49 -2.19 -6.67
N ASP A 744 -20.44 -2.30 -5.74
CA ASP A 744 -21.02 -1.16 -5.03
C ASP A 744 -20.17 -0.65 -3.84
N GLY A 745 -19.15 -1.40 -3.44
CA GLY A 745 -18.32 -1.06 -2.29
C GLY A 745 -19.03 -1.32 -0.96
N VAL A 746 -18.88 -0.42 0.01
CA VAL A 746 -19.52 -0.55 1.34
C VAL A 746 -20.99 -0.16 1.23
N ILE A 747 -21.86 -1.09 1.63
CA ILE A 747 -23.30 -0.86 1.69
C ILE A 747 -23.66 -0.37 3.10
N ASP A 748 -24.42 0.72 3.15
CA ASP A 748 -24.90 1.27 4.42
C ASP A 748 -25.81 0.27 5.14
N ILE A 749 -25.47 -0.09 6.36
CA ILE A 749 -26.23 -1.02 7.22
C ILE A 749 -27.69 -0.56 7.39
N ALA A 750 -27.95 0.73 7.34
CA ALA A 750 -29.32 1.27 7.42
C ALA A 750 -30.20 0.87 6.22
N LYS A 751 -29.62 0.32 5.15
CA LYS A 751 -30.32 -0.19 3.96
C LYS A 751 -30.54 -1.70 4.00
N ALA A 752 -29.98 -2.38 5.00
CA ALA A 752 -30.21 -3.82 5.20
C ALA A 752 -31.47 -4.08 6.02
N ASP A 753 -32.16 -5.15 5.69
CA ASP A 753 -33.30 -5.63 6.47
C ASP A 753 -32.80 -6.52 7.61
N ILE A 754 -32.90 -6.00 8.85
CA ILE A 754 -32.50 -6.74 10.05
C ILE A 754 -33.75 -7.25 10.76
N THR A 755 -33.92 -8.56 10.76
CA THR A 755 -35.06 -9.25 11.42
C THR A 755 -34.58 -9.96 12.68
N THR A 756 -35.17 -9.63 13.83
CA THR A 756 -34.84 -10.27 15.11
C THR A 756 -35.94 -10.07 16.13
N ASP A 757 -35.97 -10.98 17.10
CA ASP A 757 -36.79 -10.88 18.33
C ASP A 757 -35.96 -10.42 19.54
N PHE A 758 -34.78 -9.87 19.31
CA PHE A 758 -33.83 -9.43 20.33
C PHE A 758 -34.47 -8.49 21.34
N ASP A 759 -34.44 -8.91 22.59
CA ASP A 759 -34.94 -8.14 23.74
C ASP A 759 -33.82 -8.01 24.78
N CYS A 760 -33.17 -6.89 24.78
CA CYS A 760 -32.05 -6.60 25.70
C CYS A 760 -32.47 -6.61 27.18
N SER A 761 -33.76 -6.62 27.52
CA SER A 761 -34.24 -6.66 28.89
C SER A 761 -34.37 -8.08 29.45
N LYS A 762 -34.21 -9.10 28.63
CA LYS A 762 -34.44 -10.51 29.00
C LYS A 762 -33.20 -11.35 28.65
N ALA A 763 -32.75 -12.15 29.61
CA ALA A 763 -31.73 -13.16 29.34
C ALA A 763 -32.24 -14.22 28.38
N GLY A 764 -31.42 -14.57 27.39
CA GLY A 764 -31.79 -15.52 26.34
C GLY A 764 -30.76 -15.53 25.19
N VAL A 765 -30.99 -16.41 24.22
CA VAL A 765 -30.27 -16.46 22.97
C VAL A 765 -31.19 -16.01 21.85
N TYR A 766 -30.83 -14.99 21.14
CA TYR A 766 -31.61 -14.36 20.08
C TYR A 766 -30.95 -14.56 18.74
N THR A 767 -31.72 -14.90 17.72
CA THR A 767 -31.22 -14.95 16.34
C THR A 767 -31.46 -13.62 15.65
N VAL A 768 -30.48 -13.16 14.91
CA VAL A 768 -30.55 -11.97 14.07
C VAL A 768 -30.32 -12.41 12.65
N THR A 769 -31.29 -12.20 11.78
CA THR A 769 -31.13 -12.38 10.33
C THR A 769 -30.91 -11.02 9.66
N VAL A 770 -29.91 -10.92 8.85
CA VAL A 770 -29.57 -9.71 8.08
C VAL A 770 -29.68 -10.06 6.60
N GLU A 771 -30.54 -9.36 5.87
CA GLU A 771 -30.64 -9.42 4.41
C GLU A 771 -30.16 -8.11 3.82
N ALA A 772 -29.30 -8.17 2.82
CA ALA A 772 -28.80 -7.01 2.11
C ALA A 772 -28.84 -7.22 0.60
N SER A 773 -29.17 -6.15 -0.13
CA SER A 773 -29.13 -6.13 -1.59
C SER A 773 -28.17 -5.05 -2.09
N ASP A 774 -27.48 -5.35 -3.20
CA ASP A 774 -26.73 -4.37 -3.99
C ASP A 774 -27.66 -3.55 -4.90
N LYS A 775 -27.12 -2.62 -5.68
CA LYS A 775 -27.87 -1.82 -6.65
C LYS A 775 -28.34 -2.61 -7.87
N ALA A 776 -27.67 -3.72 -8.19
CA ALA A 776 -28.05 -4.61 -9.27
C ALA A 776 -29.23 -5.52 -8.87
N GLY A 777 -29.54 -5.61 -7.57
CA GLY A 777 -30.62 -6.41 -7.03
C GLY A 777 -30.19 -7.82 -6.64
N ASN A 778 -28.88 -8.13 -6.53
CA ASN A 778 -28.42 -9.39 -5.97
C ASN A 778 -28.56 -9.32 -4.45
N ILE A 779 -29.05 -10.41 -3.84
CA ILE A 779 -29.40 -10.46 -2.42
C ILE A 779 -28.55 -11.50 -1.70
N SER A 780 -28.07 -11.16 -0.52
CA SER A 780 -27.48 -12.10 0.43
C SER A 780 -28.19 -12.05 1.77
N GLU A 781 -28.13 -13.17 2.51
CA GLU A 781 -28.67 -13.33 3.85
C GLU A 781 -27.61 -13.95 4.77
N ALA A 782 -27.47 -13.42 5.98
CA ALA A 782 -26.60 -13.97 7.03
C ALA A 782 -27.34 -14.00 8.37
N ALA A 783 -27.03 -15.00 9.19
CA ALA A 783 -27.65 -15.15 10.53
C ALA A 783 -26.55 -15.13 11.60
N PHE A 784 -26.80 -14.35 12.65
CA PHE A 784 -25.94 -14.19 13.82
C PHE A 784 -26.71 -14.44 15.10
N THR A 785 -26.02 -14.63 16.23
CA THR A 785 -26.62 -14.82 17.54
C THR A 785 -26.18 -13.75 18.53
N ILE A 786 -27.16 -13.26 19.34
CA ILE A 786 -26.87 -12.40 20.49
C ILE A 786 -27.31 -13.17 21.75
N THR A 787 -26.40 -13.45 22.66
CA THR A 787 -26.65 -14.05 23.96
C THR A 787 -26.74 -12.96 25.02
N VAL A 788 -27.93 -12.75 25.60
CA VAL A 788 -28.13 -11.83 26.73
C VAL A 788 -27.99 -12.61 28.04
N LYS A 789 -27.05 -12.17 28.90
CA LYS A 789 -26.75 -12.78 30.20
C LYS A 789 -27.33 -11.95 31.34
N GLU A 790 -27.89 -12.63 32.37
CA GLU A 790 -28.26 -11.96 33.62
C GLU A 790 -27.00 -11.54 34.41
N GLU A 791 -27.11 -10.43 35.13
CA GLU A 791 -26.11 -10.05 36.12
C GLU A 791 -26.15 -11.02 37.28
N THR A 792 -25.18 -11.86 37.48
CA THR A 792 -25.05 -12.71 38.67
C THR A 792 -24.80 -11.82 39.88
N VAL A 793 -25.86 -11.54 40.64
CA VAL A 793 -25.76 -10.95 41.96
C VAL A 793 -25.07 -11.99 42.86
N ILE A 794 -23.77 -11.80 43.11
CA ILE A 794 -23.07 -12.55 44.14
C ILE A 794 -23.54 -11.96 45.48
N ASP A 795 -24.41 -12.71 46.16
CA ASP A 795 -24.80 -12.41 47.55
C ASP A 795 -23.56 -12.57 48.46
N PRO A 796 -23.10 -11.52 49.14
CA PRO A 796 -21.86 -11.56 49.89
C PRO A 796 -21.93 -12.39 51.21
N ASP A 797 -23.05 -13.03 51.53
CA ASP A 797 -23.26 -13.66 52.87
C ASP A 797 -23.41 -15.20 52.90
N VAL A 798 -23.01 -15.94 51.80
CA VAL A 798 -22.98 -17.41 51.86
C VAL A 798 -21.57 -17.95 51.89
N VAL A 799 -21.02 -18.10 53.11
CA VAL A 799 -19.85 -18.94 53.37
C VAL A 799 -20.34 -20.38 53.56
N GLU A 800 -20.28 -21.23 52.53
CA GLU A 800 -20.44 -22.68 52.70
C GLU A 800 -19.06 -23.37 52.77
N LYS A 801 -18.93 -24.18 53.83
CA LYS A 801 -17.83 -25.09 54.06
C LYS A 801 -17.84 -26.26 53.10
N PRO A 802 -16.70 -26.86 52.78
CA PRO A 802 -16.64 -27.98 51.85
C PRO A 802 -17.16 -29.27 52.49
N ASP A 803 -18.10 -29.92 51.90
CA ASP A 803 -18.50 -31.30 52.22
C ASP A 803 -18.01 -32.25 51.14
N SER A 804 -17.32 -33.27 51.60
CA SER A 804 -16.73 -34.34 50.82
C SER A 804 -17.74 -35.48 50.66
N SER A 805 -18.27 -35.75 49.47
CA SER A 805 -18.60 -37.13 49.11
C SER A 805 -19.00 -37.25 47.62
N LYS A 806 -18.22 -38.00 46.92
CA LYS A 806 -18.42 -38.94 45.79
C LYS A 806 -19.79 -38.90 45.05
N SER A 807 -19.79 -38.80 43.72
CA SER A 807 -19.83 -40.00 42.85
C SER A 807 -20.08 -39.62 41.37
N GLU A 808 -19.27 -40.19 40.50
CA GLU A 808 -19.54 -40.87 39.23
C GLU A 808 -20.43 -40.23 38.17
N VAL A 809 -19.73 -39.77 37.13
CA VAL A 809 -19.72 -40.19 35.72
C VAL A 809 -21.03 -40.69 35.13
N SER A 810 -21.51 -39.98 34.14
CA SER A 810 -22.05 -40.68 32.98
C SER A 810 -21.75 -39.85 31.68
N VAL A 811 -20.98 -40.49 30.86
CA VAL A 811 -20.67 -40.13 29.48
C VAL A 811 -21.93 -40.43 28.66
N ASN A 812 -22.45 -39.46 27.92
CA ASN A 812 -23.35 -39.75 26.82
C ASN A 812 -22.79 -39.24 25.49
N LYS A 813 -22.66 -40.18 24.58
CA LYS A 813 -22.24 -40.07 23.20
C LYS A 813 -23.19 -39.19 22.38
N PRO A 814 -22.70 -38.57 21.29
CA PRO A 814 -23.52 -37.80 20.36
C PRO A 814 -24.32 -38.74 19.44
N VAL A 815 -25.55 -38.37 19.19
CA VAL A 815 -26.47 -38.99 18.22
C VAL A 815 -26.07 -38.55 16.80
N LYS A 816 -25.88 -39.55 15.93
CA LYS A 816 -25.74 -39.39 14.47
C LYS A 816 -27.11 -39.09 13.85
N THR A 817 -27.16 -38.12 12.97
CA THR A 817 -28.04 -38.12 11.77
C THR A 817 -27.17 -37.49 10.70
N GLY A 818 -26.88 -38.06 9.64
CA GLY A 818 -27.46 -38.81 8.58
C GLY A 818 -27.29 -38.06 7.27
N ASP A 819 -26.37 -38.53 6.45
CA ASP A 819 -26.26 -38.39 4.98
C ASP A 819 -26.30 -36.99 4.30
N ASN A 820 -25.16 -36.59 3.78
CA ASN A 820 -25.01 -36.57 2.33
C ASN A 820 -23.54 -36.52 1.87
N GLU A 821 -23.29 -37.32 0.88
CA GLU A 821 -22.01 -37.62 0.25
C GLU A 821 -21.44 -36.44 -0.55
N ASN A 822 -20.12 -36.58 -0.72
CA ASN A 822 -19.30 -35.92 -1.75
C ASN A 822 -18.88 -34.46 -1.52
N ILE A 823 -17.77 -34.30 -0.82
CA ILE A 823 -16.63 -33.43 -1.22
C ILE A 823 -15.38 -33.98 -0.47
N ILE A 824 -14.81 -35.07 -0.95
CA ILE A 824 -13.40 -35.43 -0.71
C ILE A 824 -12.79 -35.63 -2.10
N GLY A 825 -12.18 -34.60 -2.61
CA GLY A 825 -11.57 -34.65 -3.93
C GLY A 825 -10.51 -33.58 -4.26
N ASP A 826 -10.28 -32.57 -3.43
CA ASP A 826 -9.35 -31.49 -3.82
C ASP A 826 -8.40 -30.96 -2.73
N LEU A 827 -7.92 -31.83 -1.83
CA LEU A 827 -6.95 -31.44 -0.80
C LEU A 827 -5.70 -32.33 -0.78
N MET A 828 -5.27 -32.86 -1.93
CA MET A 828 -4.02 -33.65 -2.08
C MET A 828 -3.15 -33.25 -3.28
N ILE A 829 -3.16 -32.01 -3.74
CA ILE A 829 -2.23 -31.53 -4.81
C ILE A 829 -1.41 -30.28 -4.40
N LEU A 830 -1.31 -29.96 -3.15
CA LEU A 830 -0.47 -28.84 -2.68
C LEU A 830 0.75 -29.26 -1.84
N GLY A 831 1.16 -30.52 -1.93
CA GLY A 831 2.29 -31.06 -1.15
C GLY A 831 3.53 -31.50 -1.95
N LEU A 832 3.60 -31.33 -3.27
CA LEU A 832 4.68 -31.94 -4.08
C LEU A 832 5.40 -31.00 -5.07
N SER A 833 5.26 -29.68 -4.98
CA SER A 833 5.96 -28.74 -5.88
C SER A 833 7.10 -27.92 -5.26
N MET A 834 7.61 -28.29 -4.07
CA MET A 834 8.75 -27.59 -3.46
C MET A 834 10.08 -28.38 -3.46
N ILE A 835 10.23 -29.42 -4.24
CA ILE A 835 11.51 -30.18 -4.32
C ILE A 835 12.13 -30.22 -5.72
N ALA A 836 11.53 -29.58 -6.72
CA ALA A 836 12.08 -29.58 -8.09
C ALA A 836 12.82 -28.27 -8.49
N GLY A 837 12.92 -27.27 -7.63
CA GLY A 837 13.47 -25.93 -7.93
C GLY A 837 14.98 -25.74 -7.72
N VAL A 838 15.75 -26.73 -7.23
CA VAL A 838 17.16 -26.52 -6.83
C VAL A 838 18.18 -27.19 -7.75
N ILE A 839 17.79 -27.89 -8.81
CA ILE A 839 18.75 -28.66 -9.67
C ILE A 839 18.97 -28.03 -11.07
N LEU A 840 18.45 -26.86 -11.42
CA LEU A 840 18.65 -26.29 -12.76
C LEU A 840 19.43 -24.96 -12.84
N LEU A 841 20.22 -24.64 -11.84
CA LEU A 841 21.12 -23.46 -11.86
C LEU A 841 22.60 -23.81 -11.86
N LYS A 842 22.98 -24.89 -12.53
CA LYS A 842 24.41 -25.17 -12.80
C LYS A 842 24.64 -25.77 -14.19
N ARG A 843 24.36 -25.00 -15.23
CA ARG A 843 24.93 -25.17 -16.59
C ARG A 843 24.50 -24.03 -17.50
N ARG A 844 25.22 -22.93 -17.47
CA ARG A 844 25.47 -22.02 -18.61
C ARG A 844 26.49 -20.97 -18.19
N LYS A 845 27.73 -21.39 -18.16
CA LYS A 845 28.91 -20.61 -18.54
C LYS A 845 29.59 -21.43 -19.60
N GLU A 846 29.87 -20.79 -20.73
CA GLU A 846 30.46 -21.30 -21.98
C GLU A 846 29.42 -21.52 -23.09
N ILE A 847 29.15 -20.45 -23.79
CA ILE A 847 29.31 -20.07 -25.22
C ILE A 847 28.81 -18.64 -25.32
#